data_8c1c4f92f9df1021146cbb328f860bd6
#
_entry.id   8c1c4f92f9df1021146cbb328f860bd6
#
_cell.length_a   1.000
_cell.length_b   1.000
_cell.length_c   1.000
_cell.angle_alpha   90.00
_cell.angle_beta   90.00
_cell.angle_gamma   90.00
#
_symmetry.space_group_name_H-M   'P 1'
#
loop_
_entity.id
_entity.type
_entity.pdbx_description
1 polymer ?
#
loop_
_entity_poly.entity_id
_entity_poly.type
_entity_poly.pdbx_seq_one_letter_code
_entity_poly.pdbx_strand_id
1 'polypeptide(L)'
;MNAWDLQMLQAVVAPAAANPHPPAMHRRDLLASALALPWALSAARPQPAAAQAAPRRTHALSLLGEPALPADFPHFPWVNPEAPKGGEIALTALGSFDSFNPFILRGTPAVGILANVYETLLRDSADEASTAYCHLAAAIELAADGLGVTFMLREEARWHDGKPITAEDVVWTFNTLREQGRPNYRSYYGDVASVAAEGPKRVTFRFKTNENRELALILGQLRVLPKHWWEGRDFARPLLDPPLGSGPYQLERFEPGRSLVYRRVEDYWARDLPTMKGTANFDTMRYEYFRDSTVALEAFKAGQIDFRTENVAKDWATAYDFPAVRRGLVKLDEIRHELPTGMQAFAMNLRRPLFQDARVRRALIEVFDFEWMNANLFYGSYTRTTSYFSNSELASSGVPEGREKEILEKYRGQLPEKLFSEPYRLPVTDGSGNNREGLRRALDLLRQAGWTVRDRRLVNARGEGFAFEILLNGPTYERVALPFVQSLQRLGMEPRVRTIDPAQYQVRMDSFDYDMTMDVLPQSLSPGNEQRDFFTCAEAQKQGSQNIAGICNPVVEELVELVISAPDRAELVARTRALDRVLLWQDYMIPNWHSRTFRVAYWDKFGRPPRNPRYALALDSWWVEGGREGAVEQGKREARPQ
;
A
#
# COMPACT_ATOMS: atom_id res chain seq x y z
N MET A 1 -2.14 -12.13 -1.12
CA MET A 1 -2.50 -10.76 -0.71
C MET A 1 -1.38 -9.86 -1.19
N ASN A 2 -1.66 -9.01 -2.16
CA ASN A 2 -0.70 -8.05 -2.71
C ASN A 2 -0.53 -6.87 -1.75
N ALA A 3 0.53 -6.08 -1.90
CA ALA A 3 0.79 -4.89 -1.08
C ALA A 3 -0.43 -3.94 -1.02
N TRP A 4 -1.24 -3.89 -2.08
CA TRP A 4 -2.49 -3.14 -2.18
C TRP A 4 -3.61 -3.70 -1.28
N ASP A 5 -3.71 -5.03 -1.12
CA ASP A 5 -4.71 -5.63 -0.24
C ASP A 5 -4.38 -5.36 1.25
N LEU A 6 -3.09 -5.25 1.59
CA LEU A 6 -2.65 -4.84 2.94
C LEU A 6 -2.91 -3.35 3.22
N GLN A 7 -2.73 -2.47 2.23
CA GLN A 7 -3.03 -1.03 2.32
C GLN A 7 -4.54 -0.78 2.41
N MET A 8 -5.36 -1.53 1.67
CA MET A 8 -6.82 -1.42 1.74
C MET A 8 -7.40 -1.91 3.08
N LEU A 9 -6.79 -2.90 3.73
CA LEU A 9 -7.19 -3.34 5.07
C LEU A 9 -6.83 -2.32 6.17
N GLN A 10 -5.81 -1.50 5.99
CA GLN A 10 -5.47 -0.39 6.90
C GLN A 10 -6.34 0.85 6.67
N ALA A 11 -6.86 1.07 5.44
CA ALA A 11 -7.72 2.20 5.07
C ALA A 11 -9.22 2.01 5.42
N VAL A 12 -9.64 0.81 5.82
CA VAL A 12 -11.07 0.47 6.10
C VAL A 12 -11.58 1.01 7.46
N VAL A 13 -10.78 1.76 8.22
CA VAL A 13 -11.18 2.27 9.55
C VAL A 13 -11.51 3.78 9.57
N ALA A 14 -11.92 4.40 8.46
CA ALA A 14 -12.40 5.79 8.50
C ALA A 14 -13.73 5.96 7.77
N PRO A 15 -14.80 6.43 8.45
CA PRO A 15 -16.04 6.83 7.79
C PRO A 15 -15.85 8.18 7.07
N ALA A 16 -16.21 8.23 5.79
CA ALA A 16 -16.16 9.43 4.97
C ALA A 16 -17.21 10.47 5.42
N ALA A 17 -16.77 11.68 5.69
CA ALA A 17 -17.63 12.84 5.86
C ALA A 17 -18.00 13.44 4.48
N ALA A 18 -19.25 13.86 4.35
CA ALA A 18 -19.82 14.42 3.13
C ALA A 18 -19.24 15.81 2.81
N ASN A 19 -18.84 16.01 1.54
CA ASN A 19 -18.42 17.30 1.03
C ASN A 19 -19.62 18.18 0.63
N PRO A 20 -19.61 19.48 0.93
CA PRO A 20 -20.58 20.44 0.39
C PRO A 20 -20.18 20.92 -1.01
N HIS A 21 -21.18 21.23 -1.83
CA HIS A 21 -21.09 21.68 -3.22
C HIS A 21 -20.29 22.99 -3.41
N PRO A 22 -19.58 23.16 -4.54
CA PRO A 22 -19.00 24.46 -4.91
C PRO A 22 -20.06 25.38 -5.55
N PRO A 23 -19.90 26.70 -5.43
CA PRO A 23 -20.84 27.66 -5.97
C PRO A 23 -20.72 27.86 -7.47
N ALA A 24 -21.85 28.17 -8.09
CA ALA A 24 -22.02 28.40 -9.52
C ALA A 24 -21.27 29.65 -10.00
N MET A 25 -20.52 29.54 -11.10
CA MET A 25 -19.97 30.68 -11.82
C MET A 25 -20.90 31.14 -12.92
N HIS A 26 -21.16 32.45 -12.94
CA HIS A 26 -21.98 33.14 -13.89
C HIS A 26 -21.34 33.25 -15.30
N ARG A 27 -22.19 33.05 -16.33
CA ARG A 27 -21.94 33.40 -17.72
C ARG A 27 -22.06 34.92 -17.91
N ARG A 28 -21.10 35.51 -18.61
CA ARG A 28 -21.11 36.71 -19.50
C ARG A 28 -19.63 37.00 -19.82
N ASP A 29 -19.15 37.10 -21.04
CA ASP A 29 -19.46 37.93 -22.15
C ASP A 29 -18.75 37.41 -23.41
N LEU A 30 -19.54 37.31 -24.48
CA LEU A 30 -19.11 37.19 -25.87
C LEU A 30 -19.17 38.59 -26.49
N LEU A 31 -18.13 39.04 -27.19
CA LEU A 31 -18.27 39.91 -28.37
C LEU A 31 -16.96 39.96 -29.17
N ALA A 32 -17.01 39.38 -30.31
CA ALA A 32 -16.59 39.73 -31.66
C ALA A 32 -15.37 40.64 -31.91
N SER A 33 -14.47 40.18 -32.77
CA SER A 33 -13.87 40.99 -33.83
C SER A 33 -13.39 40.08 -34.98
N ALA A 34 -14.05 40.18 -36.09
CA ALA A 34 -13.66 39.64 -37.38
C ALA A 34 -12.67 40.59 -38.07
N LEU A 35 -11.53 40.11 -38.53
CA LEU A 35 -10.69 40.79 -39.52
C LEU A 35 -10.20 39.77 -40.55
N ALA A 36 -10.58 40.03 -41.79
CA ALA A 36 -10.26 39.29 -42.98
C ALA A 36 -8.81 39.56 -43.44
N LEU A 37 -8.11 38.54 -43.87
CA LEU A 37 -6.88 38.65 -44.65
C LEU A 37 -6.81 37.55 -45.71
N PRO A 38 -6.13 37.80 -46.85
CA PRO A 38 -6.44 37.19 -48.13
C PRO A 38 -5.77 35.84 -48.38
N TRP A 39 -6.38 35.08 -49.27
CA TRP A 39 -5.91 33.78 -49.75
C TRP A 39 -4.56 33.89 -50.47
N ALA A 40 -3.57 33.18 -49.97
CA ALA A 40 -2.40 32.77 -50.72
C ALA A 40 -2.52 31.25 -50.97
N LEU A 41 -2.77 30.82 -52.22
CA LEU A 41 -2.69 29.46 -52.66
C LEU A 41 -1.22 29.03 -52.60
N SER A 42 -0.79 28.34 -51.53
CA SER A 42 0.43 27.56 -51.51
C SER A 42 0.07 26.13 -51.86
N ALA A 43 0.59 25.61 -52.94
CA ALA A 43 0.52 24.23 -53.38
C ALA A 43 1.19 23.33 -52.30
N ALA A 44 0.38 22.72 -51.44
CA ALA A 44 0.83 21.73 -50.48
C ALA A 44 1.28 20.47 -51.25
N ARG A 45 2.61 20.21 -51.27
CA ARG A 45 3.13 18.90 -51.61
C ARG A 45 2.58 17.89 -50.60
N PRO A 46 2.07 16.72 -51.01
CA PRO A 46 1.69 15.68 -50.08
C PRO A 46 2.94 15.25 -49.29
N GLN A 47 2.97 15.58 -48.00
CA GLN A 47 3.90 14.92 -47.08
C GLN A 47 3.56 13.42 -47.09
N PRO A 48 4.56 12.52 -47.22
CA PRO A 48 4.30 11.11 -47.03
C PRO A 48 3.71 10.92 -45.66
N ALA A 49 2.53 10.32 -45.57
CA ALA A 49 1.91 9.91 -44.33
C ALA A 49 2.97 9.12 -43.54
N ALA A 50 3.38 9.65 -42.37
CA ALA A 50 4.24 8.91 -41.49
C ALA A 50 3.55 7.57 -41.26
N ALA A 51 4.22 6.48 -41.63
CA ALA A 51 3.72 5.13 -41.40
C ALA A 51 3.41 5.04 -39.88
N GLN A 52 2.13 4.94 -39.54
CA GLN A 52 1.72 4.73 -38.15
C GLN A 52 2.39 3.44 -37.70
N ALA A 53 3.24 3.53 -36.67
CA ALA A 53 3.86 2.36 -36.09
C ALA A 53 2.76 1.35 -35.72
N ALA A 54 2.99 0.07 -36.02
CA ALA A 54 2.02 -0.96 -35.71
C ALA A 54 1.82 -1.07 -34.18
N PRO A 55 0.60 -1.35 -33.70
CA PRO A 55 0.37 -1.53 -32.27
C PRO A 55 1.26 -2.66 -31.73
N ARG A 56 1.88 -2.44 -30.58
CA ARG A 56 2.75 -3.43 -29.91
C ARG A 56 1.89 -4.45 -29.18
N ARG A 57 1.91 -5.70 -29.63
CA ARG A 57 1.25 -6.82 -28.95
C ARG A 57 2.20 -7.44 -27.92
N THR A 58 1.69 -7.70 -26.71
CA THR A 58 2.48 -8.26 -25.61
C THR A 58 1.63 -9.20 -24.73
N HIS A 59 2.31 -10.07 -23.98
CA HIS A 59 1.71 -11.00 -23.01
C HIS A 59 1.73 -10.48 -21.56
N ALA A 60 2.40 -9.35 -21.33
CA ALA A 60 2.54 -8.74 -20.01
C ALA A 60 2.75 -7.24 -20.14
N LEU A 61 2.47 -6.51 -19.07
CA LEU A 61 2.84 -5.11 -18.89
C LEU A 61 3.85 -5.00 -17.77
N SER A 62 4.93 -4.26 -18.01
CA SER A 62 5.84 -3.80 -16.98
C SER A 62 5.96 -2.29 -17.06
N LEU A 63 5.82 -1.60 -15.94
CA LEU A 63 5.87 -0.14 -15.90
C LEU A 63 7.25 0.39 -16.29
N LEU A 64 8.31 -0.32 -15.88
CA LEU A 64 9.67 0.18 -15.90
C LEU A 64 10.67 -0.88 -16.38
N GLY A 65 10.46 -1.38 -17.58
CA GLY A 65 11.34 -2.39 -18.19
C GLY A 65 10.56 -3.44 -18.96
N GLU A 66 11.23 -4.53 -19.28
CA GLU A 66 10.60 -5.68 -19.91
C GLU A 66 10.22 -6.72 -18.85
N PRO A 67 9.10 -7.44 -19.02
CA PRO A 67 8.74 -8.56 -18.15
C PRO A 67 9.85 -9.63 -18.15
N ALA A 68 10.17 -10.17 -16.97
CA ALA A 68 11.23 -11.17 -16.83
C ALA A 68 10.83 -12.55 -17.36
N LEU A 69 9.53 -12.89 -17.32
CA LEU A 69 9.06 -14.18 -17.81
C LEU A 69 8.66 -14.09 -19.29
N PRO A 70 9.07 -15.06 -20.13
CA PRO A 70 8.69 -15.10 -21.55
C PRO A 70 7.20 -15.40 -21.76
N ALA A 71 6.70 -15.24 -22.98
CA ALA A 71 5.28 -15.41 -23.28
C ALA A 71 4.74 -16.83 -23.02
N ASP A 72 5.61 -17.81 -23.06
CA ASP A 72 5.32 -19.24 -22.89
C ASP A 72 5.79 -19.81 -21.54
N PHE A 73 5.98 -18.93 -20.52
CA PHE A 73 6.37 -19.39 -19.19
C PHE A 73 5.35 -20.42 -18.65
N PRO A 74 5.81 -21.52 -18.00
CA PRO A 74 4.94 -22.64 -17.64
C PRO A 74 4.13 -22.37 -16.36
N HIS A 75 4.64 -21.59 -15.44
CA HIS A 75 4.05 -21.19 -14.16
C HIS A 75 4.93 -20.13 -13.49
N PHE A 76 4.41 -19.45 -12.51
CA PHE A 76 5.23 -18.54 -11.70
C PHE A 76 6.34 -19.26 -10.94
N PRO A 77 7.54 -18.65 -10.77
CA PRO A 77 8.70 -19.33 -10.18
C PRO A 77 8.56 -19.70 -8.69
N TRP A 78 7.60 -19.12 -7.99
CA TRP A 78 7.38 -19.32 -6.55
C TRP A 78 6.27 -20.32 -6.23
N VAL A 79 5.74 -21.04 -7.19
CA VAL A 79 4.71 -22.06 -6.95
C VAL A 79 5.27 -23.47 -7.10
N ASN A 80 4.60 -24.44 -6.50
CA ASN A 80 4.75 -25.85 -6.87
C ASN A 80 3.66 -26.20 -7.89
N PRO A 81 3.98 -26.43 -9.16
CA PRO A 81 2.96 -26.73 -10.18
C PRO A 81 2.23 -28.05 -9.92
N GLU A 82 2.85 -28.96 -9.13
CA GLU A 82 2.30 -30.27 -8.75
C GLU A 82 1.71 -30.27 -7.33
N ALA A 83 1.46 -29.07 -6.76
CA ALA A 83 0.85 -28.96 -5.42
C ALA A 83 -0.49 -29.72 -5.38
N PRO A 84 -0.68 -30.62 -4.41
CA PRO A 84 -1.93 -31.38 -4.30
C PRO A 84 -3.11 -30.41 -4.02
N LYS A 85 -4.24 -30.72 -4.60
CA LYS A 85 -5.51 -30.04 -4.34
C LYS A 85 -6.26 -30.79 -3.25
N GLY A 86 -6.79 -30.07 -2.27
CA GLY A 86 -7.55 -30.72 -1.20
C GLY A 86 -7.51 -29.99 0.13
N GLY A 87 -8.35 -30.45 1.05
CA GLY A 87 -8.37 -30.01 2.44
C GLY A 87 -8.93 -28.60 2.67
N GLU A 88 -8.87 -28.21 3.93
CA GLU A 88 -9.39 -26.91 4.41
C GLU A 88 -8.29 -26.07 5.02
N ILE A 89 -8.42 -24.73 4.80
CA ILE A 89 -7.72 -23.72 5.59
C ILE A 89 -8.74 -22.83 6.32
N ALA A 90 -8.56 -22.70 7.65
CA ALA A 90 -9.34 -21.81 8.50
C ALA A 90 -8.53 -20.54 8.82
N LEU A 91 -9.10 -19.40 8.50
CA LEU A 91 -8.49 -18.06 8.58
C LEU A 91 -9.28 -17.15 9.51
N THR A 92 -8.62 -16.10 10.01
CA THR A 92 -9.26 -15.07 10.82
C THR A 92 -9.65 -13.86 9.99
N ALA A 93 -10.76 -13.20 10.41
CA ALA A 93 -11.07 -11.83 10.08
C ALA A 93 -11.40 -11.07 11.37
N LEU A 94 -11.16 -9.76 11.41
CA LEU A 94 -11.51 -8.91 12.55
C LEU A 94 -12.71 -8.03 12.22
N GLY A 95 -13.54 -7.79 13.23
CA GLY A 95 -14.77 -7.00 13.09
C GLY A 95 -15.96 -7.82 12.63
N SER A 96 -16.63 -7.39 11.56
CA SER A 96 -17.86 -7.96 11.04
C SER A 96 -18.01 -7.63 9.55
N PHE A 97 -19.03 -8.14 8.89
CA PHE A 97 -19.41 -7.76 7.52
C PHE A 97 -20.95 -7.70 7.38
N ASP A 98 -21.40 -6.86 6.47
CA ASP A 98 -22.80 -6.69 6.10
C ASP A 98 -23.00 -6.54 4.58
N SER A 99 -21.94 -6.74 3.79
CA SER A 99 -21.98 -6.63 2.33
C SER A 99 -21.03 -7.60 1.63
N PHE A 100 -21.45 -8.12 0.47
CA PHE A 100 -20.59 -8.81 -0.49
C PHE A 100 -20.17 -7.89 -1.65
N ASN A 101 -20.55 -6.61 -1.61
CA ASN A 101 -20.07 -5.62 -2.58
C ASN A 101 -18.91 -4.79 -2.00
N PRO A 102 -17.65 -5.11 -2.35
CA PRO A 102 -16.48 -4.38 -1.84
C PRO A 102 -16.19 -3.08 -2.59
N PHE A 103 -16.94 -2.79 -3.65
CA PHE A 103 -16.65 -1.70 -4.59
C PHE A 103 -17.30 -0.37 -4.20
N ILE A 104 -18.17 -0.35 -3.19
CA ILE A 104 -18.92 0.82 -2.74
C ILE A 104 -18.45 1.32 -1.36
N LEU A 105 -18.80 2.57 -1.02
CA LEU A 105 -18.45 3.15 0.30
C LEU A 105 -19.31 2.61 1.44
N ARG A 106 -20.58 2.30 1.16
CA ARG A 106 -21.53 1.86 2.18
C ARG A 106 -21.36 0.39 2.50
N GLY A 107 -21.53 0.06 3.77
CA GLY A 107 -21.40 -1.30 4.28
C GLY A 107 -19.93 -1.70 4.54
N THR A 108 -19.79 -2.79 5.28
CA THR A 108 -18.51 -3.42 5.59
C THR A 108 -18.36 -4.67 4.71
N PRO A 109 -17.44 -4.70 3.75
CA PRO A 109 -17.32 -5.81 2.82
C PRO A 109 -16.77 -7.06 3.49
N ALA A 110 -17.28 -8.21 3.08
CA ALA A 110 -16.79 -9.51 3.51
C ALA A 110 -15.34 -9.75 2.99
N VAL A 111 -14.50 -10.32 3.84
CA VAL A 111 -13.12 -10.67 3.50
C VAL A 111 -13.08 -11.76 2.43
N GLY A 112 -12.10 -11.71 1.54
CA GLY A 112 -11.85 -12.75 0.53
C GLY A 112 -12.64 -12.61 -0.77
N ILE A 113 -13.70 -11.79 -0.84
CA ILE A 113 -14.51 -11.64 -2.08
C ILE A 113 -13.63 -11.19 -3.25
N LEU A 114 -12.83 -10.12 -3.07
CA LEU A 114 -11.99 -9.58 -4.14
C LEU A 114 -10.93 -10.57 -4.63
N ALA A 115 -10.34 -11.33 -3.72
CA ALA A 115 -9.22 -12.20 -4.04
C ALA A 115 -9.64 -13.58 -4.57
N ASN A 116 -10.82 -14.06 -4.18
CA ASN A 116 -11.22 -15.43 -4.44
C ASN A 116 -12.31 -15.55 -5.52
N VAL A 117 -13.18 -14.53 -5.64
CA VAL A 117 -14.39 -14.62 -6.46
C VAL A 117 -14.26 -13.93 -7.81
N TYR A 118 -13.50 -12.83 -7.89
CA TYR A 118 -13.39 -12.04 -9.11
C TYR A 118 -11.98 -12.08 -9.70
N GLU A 119 -11.91 -12.17 -11.03
CA GLU A 119 -10.66 -12.12 -11.78
C GLU A 119 -10.36 -10.73 -12.32
N THR A 120 -9.07 -10.47 -12.51
CA THR A 120 -8.53 -9.26 -13.15
C THR A 120 -8.15 -9.53 -14.61
N LEU A 121 -8.05 -8.48 -15.42
CA LEU A 121 -7.57 -8.62 -16.80
C LEU A 121 -6.15 -9.17 -16.84
N LEU A 122 -5.28 -8.70 -15.94
CA LEU A 122 -3.89 -9.14 -15.76
C LEU A 122 -3.69 -9.60 -14.31
N ARG A 123 -2.72 -10.48 -14.07
CA ARG A 123 -2.30 -10.93 -12.75
C ARG A 123 -0.91 -10.41 -12.43
N ASP A 124 -0.78 -9.72 -11.29
CA ASP A 124 0.48 -9.15 -10.83
C ASP A 124 1.52 -10.25 -10.52
N SER A 125 2.78 -9.96 -10.85
CA SER A 125 3.92 -10.75 -10.40
C SER A 125 4.23 -10.43 -8.93
N ALA A 126 4.45 -11.48 -8.13
CA ALA A 126 4.91 -11.30 -6.77
C ALA A 126 6.45 -11.22 -6.65
N ASP A 127 7.17 -11.33 -7.76
CA ASP A 127 8.65 -11.24 -7.83
C ASP A 127 9.15 -10.01 -8.60
N GLU A 128 8.26 -9.34 -9.35
CA GLU A 128 8.63 -8.23 -10.21
C GLU A 128 7.84 -6.98 -9.82
N ALA A 129 8.54 -5.88 -9.62
CA ALA A 129 7.91 -4.61 -9.31
C ALA A 129 7.04 -4.13 -10.49
N SER A 130 5.79 -3.80 -10.22
CA SER A 130 4.84 -3.21 -11.20
C SER A 130 4.82 -3.92 -12.55
N THR A 131 4.82 -5.25 -12.51
CA THR A 131 4.71 -6.12 -13.67
C THR A 131 3.52 -7.05 -13.51
N ALA A 132 2.68 -7.14 -14.53
CA ALA A 132 1.50 -8.01 -14.56
C ALA A 132 1.42 -8.79 -15.88
N TYR A 133 1.04 -10.04 -15.79
CA TYR A 133 0.94 -10.99 -16.88
C TYR A 133 -0.51 -11.21 -17.31
N CYS A 134 -0.73 -11.49 -18.58
CA CYS A 134 -2.03 -11.80 -19.13
C CYS A 134 -2.72 -12.91 -18.32
N HIS A 135 -3.96 -12.62 -17.85
CA HIS A 135 -4.78 -13.54 -17.08
C HIS A 135 -6.15 -13.72 -17.74
N LEU A 136 -7.16 -12.91 -17.39
CA LEU A 136 -8.41 -12.88 -18.15
C LEU A 136 -8.20 -12.40 -19.60
N ALA A 137 -7.28 -11.48 -19.80
CA ALA A 137 -6.76 -11.14 -21.12
C ALA A 137 -5.82 -12.25 -21.63
N ALA A 138 -5.96 -12.63 -22.89
CA ALA A 138 -5.03 -13.51 -23.61
C ALA A 138 -3.84 -12.73 -24.19
N ALA A 139 -4.06 -11.47 -24.53
CA ALA A 139 -3.03 -10.57 -25.06
C ALA A 139 -3.41 -9.11 -24.83
N ILE A 140 -2.40 -8.25 -24.96
CA ILE A 140 -2.51 -6.80 -24.82
C ILE A 140 -1.96 -6.15 -26.09
N GLU A 141 -2.62 -5.12 -26.57
CA GLU A 141 -2.09 -4.27 -27.65
C GLU A 141 -1.98 -2.83 -27.12
N LEU A 142 -0.77 -2.30 -27.12
CA LEU A 142 -0.52 -0.89 -26.80
C LEU A 142 -0.60 -0.06 -28.07
N ALA A 143 -1.36 1.03 -28.04
CA ALA A 143 -1.46 1.95 -29.16
C ALA A 143 -0.09 2.60 -29.42
N ALA A 144 0.29 2.76 -30.68
CA ALA A 144 1.59 3.30 -31.07
C ALA A 144 1.81 4.77 -30.63
N ASP A 145 0.72 5.51 -30.46
CA ASP A 145 0.71 6.89 -29.97
C ASP A 145 0.77 6.99 -28.43
N GLY A 146 0.77 5.84 -27.73
CA GLY A 146 0.70 5.79 -26.26
C GLY A 146 -0.66 6.20 -25.68
N LEU A 147 -1.67 6.48 -26.52
CA LEU A 147 -2.98 6.99 -26.11
C LEU A 147 -4.03 5.87 -25.99
N GLY A 148 -3.62 4.65 -25.69
CA GLY A 148 -4.59 3.59 -25.44
C GLY A 148 -4.01 2.22 -25.25
N VAL A 149 -4.85 1.34 -24.74
CA VAL A 149 -4.59 -0.08 -24.56
C VAL A 149 -5.81 -0.88 -24.96
N THR A 150 -5.58 -2.01 -25.61
CA THR A 150 -6.61 -2.99 -25.94
C THR A 150 -6.30 -4.31 -25.28
N PHE A 151 -7.28 -4.87 -24.57
CA PHE A 151 -7.22 -6.21 -23.99
C PHE A 151 -8.03 -7.17 -24.85
N MET A 152 -7.44 -8.30 -25.22
CA MET A 152 -8.10 -9.40 -25.92
C MET A 152 -8.42 -10.48 -24.89
N LEU A 153 -9.70 -10.71 -24.61
CA LEU A 153 -10.14 -11.67 -23.60
C LEU A 153 -9.98 -13.11 -24.12
N ARG A 154 -9.73 -14.03 -23.20
CA ARG A 154 -9.65 -15.46 -23.48
C ARG A 154 -11.00 -16.01 -23.91
N GLU A 155 -11.01 -16.92 -24.89
CA GLU A 155 -12.23 -17.58 -25.36
C GLU A 155 -12.84 -18.50 -24.28
N GLU A 156 -11.98 -19.19 -23.52
CA GLU A 156 -12.36 -20.12 -22.46
C GLU A 156 -12.87 -19.45 -21.19
N ALA A 157 -12.69 -18.13 -21.05
CA ALA A 157 -13.08 -17.40 -19.85
C ALA A 157 -14.61 -17.37 -19.66
N ARG A 158 -15.07 -17.85 -18.48
CA ARG A 158 -16.50 -17.96 -18.15
C ARG A 158 -16.77 -17.65 -16.69
N TRP A 159 -17.98 -17.24 -16.43
CA TRP A 159 -18.54 -17.08 -15.09
C TRP A 159 -18.85 -18.43 -14.44
N HIS A 160 -19.08 -18.47 -13.13
CA HIS A 160 -19.44 -19.70 -12.41
C HIS A 160 -20.78 -20.29 -12.86
N ASP A 161 -21.66 -19.52 -13.53
CA ASP A 161 -22.88 -20.01 -14.16
C ASP A 161 -22.69 -20.57 -15.58
N GLY A 162 -21.44 -20.64 -16.04
CA GLY A 162 -21.06 -21.15 -17.34
C GLY A 162 -21.15 -20.16 -18.49
N LYS A 163 -21.71 -18.97 -18.31
CA LYS A 163 -21.77 -17.95 -19.37
C LYS A 163 -20.39 -17.38 -19.68
N PRO A 164 -20.08 -17.05 -20.96
CA PRO A 164 -18.80 -16.48 -21.35
C PRO A 164 -18.62 -15.08 -20.76
N ILE A 165 -17.39 -14.75 -20.40
CA ILE A 165 -17.01 -13.37 -20.06
C ILE A 165 -16.80 -12.61 -21.35
N THR A 166 -17.38 -11.42 -21.45
CA THR A 166 -17.39 -10.62 -22.67
C THR A 166 -16.75 -9.24 -22.46
N ALA A 167 -16.38 -8.59 -23.57
CA ALA A 167 -15.90 -7.22 -23.56
C ALA A 167 -16.95 -6.23 -22.99
N GLU A 168 -18.25 -6.55 -23.15
CA GLU A 168 -19.35 -5.78 -22.55
C GLU A 168 -19.33 -5.83 -21.03
N ASP A 169 -18.96 -6.96 -20.41
CA ASP A 169 -18.80 -7.04 -18.95
C ASP A 169 -17.69 -6.10 -18.47
N VAL A 170 -16.59 -6.02 -19.21
CA VAL A 170 -15.47 -5.12 -18.89
C VAL A 170 -15.89 -3.66 -19.02
N VAL A 171 -16.54 -3.29 -20.13
CA VAL A 171 -17.05 -1.92 -20.36
C VAL A 171 -18.04 -1.52 -19.29
N TRP A 172 -18.99 -2.40 -18.98
CA TRP A 172 -19.99 -2.17 -17.93
C TRP A 172 -19.33 -2.00 -16.56
N THR A 173 -18.40 -2.89 -16.21
CA THR A 173 -17.66 -2.83 -14.94
C THR A 173 -16.93 -1.49 -14.79
N PHE A 174 -16.16 -1.11 -15.80
CA PHE A 174 -15.40 0.14 -15.79
C PHE A 174 -16.31 1.36 -15.56
N ASN A 175 -17.39 1.45 -16.33
CA ASN A 175 -18.32 2.58 -16.21
C ASN A 175 -19.01 2.60 -14.85
N THR A 176 -19.49 1.43 -14.37
CA THR A 176 -20.15 1.30 -13.07
C THR A 176 -19.24 1.69 -11.92
N LEU A 177 -17.99 1.23 -11.92
CA LEU A 177 -17.02 1.58 -10.88
C LEU A 177 -16.69 3.07 -10.89
N ARG A 178 -16.53 3.67 -12.06
CA ARG A 178 -16.26 5.10 -12.21
C ARG A 178 -17.44 5.98 -11.74
N GLU A 179 -18.67 5.54 -11.97
CA GLU A 179 -19.89 6.31 -11.68
C GLU A 179 -20.42 6.08 -10.27
N GLN A 180 -20.44 4.81 -9.81
CA GLN A 180 -21.11 4.37 -8.59
C GLN A 180 -20.17 3.76 -7.55
N GLY A 181 -18.92 3.46 -7.93
CA GLY A 181 -17.92 2.89 -7.05
C GLY A 181 -17.34 3.89 -6.06
N ARG A 182 -16.40 3.42 -5.26
CA ARG A 182 -15.62 4.26 -4.33
C ARG A 182 -14.94 5.42 -5.07
N PRO A 183 -14.76 6.60 -4.44
CA PRO A 183 -14.19 7.79 -5.09
C PRO A 183 -12.82 7.56 -5.75
N ASN A 184 -11.99 6.66 -5.20
CA ASN A 184 -10.68 6.31 -5.77
C ASN A 184 -10.76 5.79 -7.21
N TYR A 185 -11.84 5.10 -7.62
CA TYR A 185 -12.00 4.67 -9.01
C TYR A 185 -12.11 5.85 -9.98
N ARG A 186 -12.75 6.96 -9.57
CA ARG A 186 -12.81 8.17 -10.41
C ARG A 186 -11.42 8.78 -10.61
N SER A 187 -10.60 8.76 -9.58
CA SER A 187 -9.22 9.25 -9.64
C SER A 187 -8.36 8.34 -10.52
N TYR A 188 -8.33 7.03 -10.24
CA TYR A 188 -7.53 6.06 -10.99
C TYR A 188 -7.88 6.01 -12.48
N TYR A 189 -9.15 6.13 -12.82
CA TYR A 189 -9.64 6.08 -14.21
C TYR A 189 -9.84 7.47 -14.83
N GLY A 190 -9.39 8.52 -14.15
CA GLY A 190 -9.60 9.92 -14.55
C GLY A 190 -9.06 10.26 -15.94
N ASP A 191 -7.93 9.64 -16.32
CA ASP A 191 -7.28 9.88 -17.60
C ASP A 191 -7.79 9.00 -18.74
N VAL A 192 -8.77 8.13 -18.49
CA VAL A 192 -9.46 7.39 -19.55
C VAL A 192 -10.47 8.32 -20.24
N ALA A 193 -10.30 8.52 -21.54
CA ALA A 193 -11.20 9.28 -22.39
C ALA A 193 -12.44 8.47 -22.77
N SER A 194 -12.26 7.22 -23.18
CA SER A 194 -13.34 6.30 -23.56
C SER A 194 -12.95 4.84 -23.39
N VAL A 195 -13.98 3.99 -23.27
CA VAL A 195 -13.87 2.53 -23.33
C VAL A 195 -14.92 1.99 -24.27
N ALA A 196 -14.57 1.00 -25.08
CA ALA A 196 -15.47 0.39 -26.05
C ALA A 196 -15.20 -1.12 -26.21
N ALA A 197 -16.28 -1.88 -26.39
CA ALA A 197 -16.22 -3.26 -26.85
C ALA A 197 -16.15 -3.30 -28.37
N GLU A 198 -15.08 -3.87 -28.90
CA GLU A 198 -14.88 -4.10 -30.34
C GLU A 198 -15.16 -5.57 -30.67
N GLY A 199 -16.40 -6.00 -30.47
CA GLY A 199 -16.81 -7.41 -30.54
C GLY A 199 -16.78 -8.09 -29.15
N PRO A 200 -17.06 -9.41 -29.09
CA PRO A 200 -17.32 -10.08 -27.79
C PRO A 200 -16.07 -10.23 -26.91
N LYS A 201 -14.86 -10.21 -27.46
CA LYS A 201 -13.63 -10.52 -26.74
C LYS A 201 -12.56 -9.41 -26.83
N ARG A 202 -12.87 -8.25 -27.38
CA ARG A 202 -11.92 -7.17 -27.56
C ARG A 202 -12.45 -5.90 -26.88
N VAL A 203 -11.69 -5.36 -25.92
CA VAL A 203 -12.02 -4.12 -25.24
C VAL A 203 -10.88 -3.12 -25.38
N THR A 204 -11.20 -1.92 -25.87
CA THR A 204 -10.25 -0.86 -26.14
C THR A 204 -10.51 0.32 -25.22
N PHE A 205 -9.46 0.75 -24.51
CA PHE A 205 -9.43 1.97 -23.71
C PHE A 205 -8.63 3.04 -24.45
N ARG A 206 -9.16 4.25 -24.54
CA ARG A 206 -8.47 5.44 -25.05
C ARG A 206 -8.16 6.38 -23.91
N PHE A 207 -6.98 6.96 -23.93
CA PHE A 207 -6.48 7.87 -22.91
C PHE A 207 -6.60 9.33 -23.35
N LYS A 208 -6.74 10.25 -22.41
CA LYS A 208 -6.77 11.70 -22.66
C LYS A 208 -5.38 12.22 -23.00
N THR A 209 -4.35 11.68 -22.31
CA THR A 209 -2.94 12.02 -22.48
C THR A 209 -2.10 10.74 -22.35
N ASN A 210 -0.85 10.80 -22.71
CA ASN A 210 0.13 9.72 -22.53
C ASN A 210 1.07 9.95 -21.31
N GLU A 211 0.75 10.92 -20.46
CA GLU A 211 1.56 11.28 -19.30
C GLU A 211 1.45 10.25 -18.18
N ASN A 212 0.26 9.65 -18.01
CA ASN A 212 0.03 8.62 -16.99
C ASN A 212 0.45 7.23 -17.50
N ARG A 213 1.71 6.89 -17.28
CA ARG A 213 2.29 5.61 -17.71
C ARG A 213 1.73 4.39 -17.00
N GLU A 214 1.16 4.58 -15.81
CA GLU A 214 0.61 3.50 -14.99
C GLU A 214 -0.77 3.07 -15.47
N LEU A 215 -1.45 3.89 -16.27
CA LEU A 215 -2.86 3.72 -16.58
C LEU A 215 -3.19 2.37 -17.23
N ALA A 216 -2.35 1.89 -18.14
CA ALA A 216 -2.55 0.57 -18.76
C ALA A 216 -2.45 -0.57 -17.73
N LEU A 217 -1.50 -0.47 -16.79
CA LEU A 217 -1.32 -1.44 -15.71
C LEU A 217 -2.48 -1.37 -14.70
N ILE A 218 -2.90 -0.16 -14.31
CA ILE A 218 -4.08 0.09 -13.45
C ILE A 218 -5.33 -0.53 -14.07
N LEU A 219 -5.53 -0.38 -15.37
CA LEU A 219 -6.64 -1.01 -16.09
C LEU A 219 -6.52 -2.53 -16.11
N GLY A 220 -5.29 -3.06 -16.18
CA GLY A 220 -5.02 -4.50 -16.07
C GLY A 220 -5.48 -5.09 -14.73
N GLN A 221 -5.51 -4.31 -13.66
CA GLN A 221 -5.98 -4.71 -12.32
C GLN A 221 -7.50 -4.61 -12.16
N LEU A 222 -8.24 -4.19 -13.19
CA LEU A 222 -9.69 -4.11 -13.16
C LEU A 222 -10.29 -5.49 -12.90
N ARG A 223 -10.98 -5.66 -11.76
CA ARG A 223 -11.77 -6.86 -11.45
C ARG A 223 -13.06 -6.82 -12.24
N VAL A 224 -13.22 -7.78 -13.15
CA VAL A 224 -14.37 -7.81 -14.04
C VAL A 224 -15.58 -8.39 -13.33
N LEU A 225 -16.74 -7.77 -13.51
CA LEU A 225 -17.99 -8.10 -12.86
C LEU A 225 -19.02 -8.58 -13.89
N PRO A 226 -19.89 -9.55 -13.54
CA PRO A 226 -20.92 -10.10 -14.44
C PRO A 226 -22.09 -9.12 -14.61
N LYS A 227 -22.12 -8.40 -15.72
CA LYS A 227 -23.20 -7.44 -16.05
C LYS A 227 -24.59 -8.05 -15.84
N HIS A 228 -24.80 -9.25 -16.36
CA HIS A 228 -26.09 -9.93 -16.30
C HIS A 228 -26.55 -10.30 -14.87
N TRP A 229 -25.64 -10.52 -13.94
CA TRP A 229 -25.98 -10.78 -12.55
C TRP A 229 -26.40 -9.50 -11.82
N TRP A 230 -25.82 -8.37 -12.22
CA TRP A 230 -26.16 -7.06 -11.66
C TRP A 230 -27.44 -6.46 -12.23
N GLU A 231 -27.96 -6.97 -13.33
CA GLU A 231 -29.23 -6.50 -13.91
C GLU A 231 -30.37 -6.60 -12.88
N GLY A 232 -31.04 -5.48 -12.62
CA GLY A 232 -32.09 -5.38 -11.61
C GLY A 232 -31.64 -5.23 -10.17
N ARG A 233 -30.31 -5.21 -9.90
CA ARG A 233 -29.73 -4.94 -8.59
C ARG A 233 -29.18 -3.53 -8.51
N ASP A 234 -29.37 -2.88 -7.35
CA ASP A 234 -28.78 -1.56 -7.09
C ASP A 234 -27.32 -1.71 -6.67
N PHE A 235 -26.38 -1.35 -7.56
CA PHE A 235 -24.94 -1.48 -7.32
C PHE A 235 -24.47 -0.63 -6.13
N ALA A 236 -25.13 0.50 -5.84
CA ALA A 236 -24.72 1.44 -4.80
C ALA A 236 -25.16 1.00 -3.39
N ARG A 237 -25.86 -0.12 -3.25
CA ARG A 237 -26.32 -0.64 -1.95
C ARG A 237 -25.53 -1.84 -1.46
N PRO A 238 -25.28 -1.92 -0.14
CA PRO A 238 -24.82 -3.17 0.48
C PRO A 238 -25.82 -4.31 0.20
N LEU A 239 -25.29 -5.49 -0.11
CA LEU A 239 -26.09 -6.67 -0.36
C LEU A 239 -25.38 -7.91 0.17
N LEU A 240 -26.16 -8.91 0.58
CA LEU A 240 -25.69 -10.23 1.04
C LEU A 240 -26.13 -11.36 0.08
N ASP A 241 -26.54 -11.02 -1.15
CA ASP A 241 -26.69 -12.04 -2.19
C ASP A 241 -25.33 -12.62 -2.55
N PRO A 242 -25.14 -13.95 -2.56
CA PRO A 242 -23.89 -14.57 -2.96
C PRO A 242 -23.44 -14.07 -4.33
N PRO A 243 -22.21 -13.53 -4.44
CA PRO A 243 -21.75 -12.93 -5.68
C PRO A 243 -21.47 -14.00 -6.73
N LEU A 244 -21.92 -13.77 -7.96
CA LEU A 244 -21.49 -14.53 -9.12
C LEU A 244 -20.11 -14.04 -9.53
N GLY A 245 -19.15 -14.94 -9.62
CA GLY A 245 -17.76 -14.62 -10.00
C GLY A 245 -17.25 -15.49 -11.13
N SER A 246 -15.95 -15.35 -11.38
CA SER A 246 -15.18 -16.12 -12.36
C SER A 246 -13.91 -16.71 -11.77
N GLY A 247 -13.65 -16.42 -10.48
CA GLY A 247 -12.42 -16.76 -9.79
C GLY A 247 -12.33 -18.23 -9.34
N PRO A 248 -11.20 -18.60 -8.71
CA PRO A 248 -10.95 -20.00 -8.32
C PRO A 248 -11.85 -20.51 -7.20
N TYR A 249 -12.53 -19.61 -6.50
CA TYR A 249 -13.48 -19.96 -5.44
C TYR A 249 -14.82 -19.27 -5.63
N GLN A 250 -15.86 -19.89 -5.11
CA GLN A 250 -17.21 -19.31 -4.96
C GLN A 250 -17.63 -19.32 -3.50
N LEU A 251 -18.45 -18.35 -3.09
CA LEU A 251 -19.03 -18.31 -1.75
C LEU A 251 -20.08 -19.43 -1.65
N GLU A 252 -19.83 -20.43 -0.80
CA GLU A 252 -20.72 -21.60 -0.62
C GLU A 252 -21.76 -21.32 0.46
N ARG A 253 -21.32 -20.78 1.61
CA ARG A 253 -22.20 -20.48 2.76
C ARG A 253 -21.60 -19.38 3.61
N PHE A 254 -22.46 -18.74 4.38
CA PHE A 254 -22.05 -17.68 5.31
C PHE A 254 -23.04 -17.55 6.47
N GLU A 255 -22.53 -17.00 7.59
CA GLU A 255 -23.33 -16.46 8.69
C GLU A 255 -23.04 -14.95 8.75
N PRO A 256 -24.04 -14.06 8.55
CA PRO A 256 -23.82 -12.62 8.49
C PRO A 256 -23.02 -12.12 9.69
N GLY A 257 -21.93 -11.41 9.39
CA GLY A 257 -21.02 -10.84 10.38
C GLY A 257 -20.15 -11.82 11.16
N ARG A 258 -20.27 -13.14 10.94
CA ARG A 258 -19.59 -14.17 11.75
C ARG A 258 -18.66 -15.08 10.96
N SER A 259 -19.11 -15.64 9.85
CA SER A 259 -18.29 -16.60 9.10
C SER A 259 -18.59 -16.61 7.60
N LEU A 260 -17.61 -17.06 6.83
CA LEU A 260 -17.66 -17.23 5.38
C LEU A 260 -16.98 -18.55 5.02
N VAL A 261 -17.54 -19.27 4.07
CA VAL A 261 -16.94 -20.47 3.51
C VAL A 261 -16.89 -20.34 2.00
N TYR A 262 -15.70 -20.34 1.45
CA TYR A 262 -15.45 -20.39 0.02
C TYR A 262 -15.09 -21.83 -0.37
N ARG A 263 -15.72 -22.32 -1.43
CA ARG A 263 -15.42 -23.63 -2.04
C ARG A 263 -14.68 -23.42 -3.34
N ARG A 264 -13.64 -24.22 -3.57
CA ARG A 264 -12.90 -24.23 -4.82
C ARG A 264 -13.81 -24.67 -5.97
N VAL A 265 -13.73 -23.99 -7.09
CA VAL A 265 -14.43 -24.32 -8.34
C VAL A 265 -13.63 -25.41 -9.05
N GLU A 266 -14.20 -26.62 -9.14
CA GLU A 266 -13.49 -27.80 -9.68
C GLU A 266 -13.15 -27.64 -11.16
N ASP A 267 -14.06 -27.08 -11.94
CA ASP A 267 -13.92 -26.82 -13.39
C ASP A 267 -13.51 -25.38 -13.68
N TYR A 268 -12.79 -24.75 -12.75
CA TYR A 268 -12.30 -23.38 -12.90
C TYR A 268 -11.55 -23.19 -14.24
N TRP A 269 -12.01 -22.24 -15.04
CA TRP A 269 -11.57 -22.04 -16.42
C TRP A 269 -10.07 -21.73 -16.55
N ALA A 270 -9.46 -21.07 -15.56
CA ALA A 270 -8.07 -20.64 -15.59
C ALA A 270 -7.10 -21.58 -14.86
N ARG A 271 -7.55 -22.73 -14.34
CA ARG A 271 -6.75 -23.64 -13.48
C ARG A 271 -5.40 -24.06 -14.08
N ASP A 272 -5.34 -24.19 -15.40
CA ASP A 272 -4.15 -24.63 -16.14
C ASP A 272 -3.34 -23.46 -16.72
N LEU A 273 -3.78 -22.20 -16.55
CA LEU A 273 -3.03 -21.03 -16.99
C LEU A 273 -1.72 -20.90 -16.22
N PRO A 274 -0.63 -20.45 -16.87
CA PRO A 274 0.64 -20.19 -16.20
C PRO A 274 0.54 -19.30 -14.97
N THR A 275 -0.40 -18.35 -14.97
CA THR A 275 -0.67 -17.42 -13.87
C THR A 275 -1.40 -18.05 -12.68
N MET A 276 -2.02 -19.25 -12.87
CA MET A 276 -2.81 -19.93 -11.82
C MET A 276 -2.27 -21.29 -11.42
N LYS A 277 -1.45 -21.90 -12.26
CA LYS A 277 -0.89 -23.23 -11.99
C LYS A 277 -0.14 -23.24 -10.65
N GLY A 278 -0.41 -24.25 -9.81
CA GLY A 278 0.17 -24.36 -8.47
C GLY A 278 -0.45 -23.44 -7.39
N THR A 279 -1.56 -22.74 -7.70
CA THR A 279 -2.31 -21.92 -6.75
C THR A 279 -3.73 -22.46 -6.52
N ALA A 280 -4.49 -21.86 -5.60
CA ALA A 280 -5.85 -22.28 -5.24
C ALA A 280 -5.92 -23.76 -4.89
N ASN A 281 -5.06 -24.21 -3.96
CA ASN A 281 -4.87 -25.62 -3.66
C ASN A 281 -5.87 -26.15 -2.62
N PHE A 282 -6.46 -25.30 -1.79
CA PHE A 282 -7.45 -25.72 -0.77
C PHE A 282 -8.81 -25.97 -1.40
N ASP A 283 -9.50 -27.03 -0.99
CA ASP A 283 -10.90 -27.24 -1.40
C ASP A 283 -11.83 -26.25 -0.72
N THR A 284 -11.51 -25.89 0.52
CA THR A 284 -12.32 -25.00 1.34
C THR A 284 -11.45 -23.95 2.01
N MET A 285 -11.85 -22.70 1.89
CA MET A 285 -11.29 -21.59 2.67
C MET A 285 -12.39 -21.06 3.60
N ARG A 286 -12.18 -21.19 4.91
CA ARG A 286 -13.13 -20.73 5.91
C ARG A 286 -12.57 -19.51 6.64
N TYR A 287 -13.36 -18.44 6.74
CA TYR A 287 -13.05 -17.26 7.53
C TYR A 287 -13.99 -17.17 8.71
N GLU A 288 -13.41 -17.00 9.91
CA GLU A 288 -14.13 -16.74 11.15
C GLU A 288 -13.86 -15.30 11.61
N TYR A 289 -14.91 -14.57 11.91
CA TYR A 289 -14.83 -13.19 12.37
C TYR A 289 -14.75 -13.14 13.89
N PHE A 290 -13.79 -12.38 14.37
CA PHE A 290 -13.59 -12.13 15.79
C PHE A 290 -13.66 -10.63 16.08
N ARG A 291 -14.16 -10.27 17.27
CA ARG A 291 -14.28 -8.89 17.68
C ARG A 291 -12.92 -8.19 17.74
N ASP A 292 -11.91 -8.91 18.24
CA ASP A 292 -10.57 -8.37 18.43
C ASP A 292 -9.48 -9.44 18.22
N SER A 293 -8.24 -8.98 18.11
CA SER A 293 -7.07 -9.81 17.85
C SER A 293 -6.75 -10.79 19.00
N THR A 294 -7.09 -10.46 20.26
CA THR A 294 -6.83 -11.33 21.40
C THR A 294 -7.72 -12.56 21.36
N VAL A 295 -9.03 -12.36 21.10
CA VAL A 295 -9.97 -13.47 20.94
C VAL A 295 -9.58 -14.35 19.74
N ALA A 296 -9.16 -13.74 18.62
CA ALA A 296 -8.68 -14.46 17.45
C ALA A 296 -7.42 -15.29 17.75
N LEU A 297 -6.51 -14.79 18.59
CA LEU A 297 -5.32 -15.52 19.02
C LEU A 297 -5.69 -16.74 19.88
N GLU A 298 -6.64 -16.60 20.81
CA GLU A 298 -7.10 -17.73 21.62
C GLU A 298 -7.83 -18.77 20.77
N ALA A 299 -8.59 -18.36 19.77
CA ALA A 299 -9.20 -19.27 18.79
C ALA A 299 -8.16 -20.04 17.97
N PHE A 300 -7.06 -19.39 17.59
CA PHE A 300 -5.91 -20.07 16.95
C PHE A 300 -5.28 -21.12 17.87
N LYS A 301 -5.01 -20.78 19.14
CA LYS A 301 -4.44 -21.71 20.14
C LYS A 301 -5.37 -22.92 20.38
N ALA A 302 -6.69 -22.69 20.35
CA ALA A 302 -7.70 -23.74 20.49
C ALA A 302 -7.91 -24.56 19.20
N GLY A 303 -7.14 -24.33 18.14
CA GLY A 303 -7.22 -25.06 16.88
C GLY A 303 -8.48 -24.79 16.04
N GLN A 304 -9.19 -23.69 16.29
CA GLN A 304 -10.32 -23.27 15.45
C GLN A 304 -9.87 -22.62 14.16
N ILE A 305 -8.67 -22.01 14.19
CA ILE A 305 -8.00 -21.30 13.10
C ILE A 305 -6.69 -22.01 12.78
N ASP A 306 -6.39 -22.14 11.50
CA ASP A 306 -5.19 -22.86 11.03
C ASP A 306 -3.97 -21.99 10.82
N PHE A 307 -4.20 -20.73 10.42
CA PHE A 307 -3.15 -19.82 9.99
C PHE A 307 -3.40 -18.40 10.51
N ARG A 308 -2.35 -17.74 10.95
CA ARG A 308 -2.37 -16.38 11.44
C ARG A 308 -1.12 -15.63 11.06
N THR A 309 -1.26 -14.38 10.61
CA THR A 309 -0.17 -13.39 10.56
C THR A 309 -0.16 -12.59 11.87
N GLU A 310 1.03 -12.38 12.47
CA GLU A 310 1.16 -11.67 13.73
C GLU A 310 1.93 -10.36 13.56
N ASN A 311 1.24 -9.26 13.74
CA ASN A 311 1.82 -7.92 13.59
C ASN A 311 2.24 -7.30 14.93
N VAL A 312 1.81 -7.88 16.07
CA VAL A 312 2.11 -7.36 17.40
C VAL A 312 3.35 -8.05 17.96
N ALA A 313 4.46 -7.31 18.08
CA ALA A 313 5.73 -7.84 18.56
C ALA A 313 5.63 -8.48 19.95
N LYS A 314 4.85 -7.89 20.86
CA LYS A 314 4.61 -8.45 22.20
C LYS A 314 3.98 -9.84 22.09
N ASP A 315 2.90 -9.95 21.31
CA ASP A 315 2.18 -11.23 21.20
C ASP A 315 3.06 -12.29 20.53
N TRP A 316 3.82 -11.93 19.49
CA TRP A 316 4.80 -12.81 18.87
C TRP A 316 5.83 -13.36 19.87
N ALA A 317 6.35 -12.50 20.74
CA ALA A 317 7.37 -12.86 21.71
C ALA A 317 6.82 -13.64 22.91
N THR A 318 5.56 -13.42 23.32
CA THR A 318 5.08 -13.92 24.64
C THR A 318 3.85 -14.80 24.56
N ALA A 319 3.07 -14.76 23.48
CA ALA A 319 1.78 -15.43 23.45
C ALA A 319 1.81 -16.79 22.74
N TYR A 320 2.88 -17.09 22.02
CA TYR A 320 3.01 -18.34 21.23
C TYR A 320 3.75 -19.47 21.96
N ASP A 321 4.04 -19.34 23.26
CA ASP A 321 4.53 -20.44 24.08
C ASP A 321 3.37 -21.24 24.69
N PHE A 322 2.75 -22.12 23.89
CA PHE A 322 1.65 -22.98 24.34
C PHE A 322 1.89 -24.45 23.92
N PRO A 323 1.11 -25.42 24.49
CA PRO A 323 1.41 -26.85 24.35
C PRO A 323 1.56 -27.34 22.90
N ALA A 324 0.76 -26.86 21.96
CA ALA A 324 0.83 -27.30 20.57
C ALA A 324 2.12 -26.85 19.88
N VAL A 325 2.66 -25.67 20.20
CA VAL A 325 3.97 -25.20 19.71
C VAL A 325 5.08 -26.06 20.27
N ARG A 326 5.09 -26.34 21.59
CA ARG A 326 6.11 -27.19 22.24
C ARG A 326 6.10 -28.63 21.71
N ARG A 327 4.93 -29.12 21.28
CA ARG A 327 4.76 -30.44 20.65
C ARG A 327 5.11 -30.46 19.15
N GLY A 328 5.44 -29.31 18.56
CA GLY A 328 5.76 -29.19 17.14
C GLY A 328 4.54 -29.26 16.20
N LEU A 329 3.31 -29.18 16.75
CA LEU A 329 2.07 -29.18 15.97
C LEU A 329 1.75 -27.81 15.37
N VAL A 330 2.35 -26.76 15.90
CA VAL A 330 2.27 -25.40 15.37
C VAL A 330 3.67 -24.93 15.03
N LYS A 331 3.80 -24.36 13.84
CA LYS A 331 5.02 -23.71 13.35
C LYS A 331 4.94 -22.20 13.49
N LEU A 332 6.08 -21.61 13.84
CA LEU A 332 6.29 -20.17 13.86
C LEU A 332 7.39 -19.86 12.85
N ASP A 333 7.09 -19.02 11.90
CA ASP A 333 8.02 -18.65 10.84
C ASP A 333 8.10 -17.13 10.65
N GLU A 334 9.31 -16.67 10.32
CA GLU A 334 9.57 -15.29 9.89
C GLU A 334 10.01 -15.29 8.44
N ILE A 335 9.05 -15.05 7.54
CA ILE A 335 9.24 -15.10 6.09
C ILE A 335 9.68 -13.74 5.61
N ARG A 336 10.90 -13.61 5.10
CA ARG A 336 11.45 -12.35 4.58
C ARG A 336 10.68 -11.87 3.35
N HIS A 337 10.55 -10.55 3.23
CA HIS A 337 10.01 -9.87 2.06
C HIS A 337 10.86 -8.63 1.71
N GLU A 338 10.69 -8.15 0.49
CA GLU A 338 11.36 -6.94 -0.02
C GLU A 338 10.37 -5.82 -0.35
N LEU A 339 9.19 -5.84 0.27
CA LEU A 339 8.23 -4.75 0.15
C LEU A 339 8.78 -3.48 0.79
N PRO A 340 8.67 -2.32 0.15
CA PRO A 340 8.93 -1.05 0.81
C PRO A 340 8.03 -0.92 2.04
N THR A 341 8.62 -0.56 3.17
CA THR A 341 7.86 -0.47 4.44
C THR A 341 7.33 0.92 4.71
N GLY A 342 7.71 1.90 3.87
CA GLY A 342 7.35 3.28 4.07
C GLY A 342 8.05 3.92 5.27
N MET A 343 7.60 5.13 5.63
CA MET A 343 8.11 5.90 6.77
C MET A 343 7.06 5.91 7.88
N GLN A 344 7.14 4.97 8.81
CA GLN A 344 6.45 5.10 10.11
C GLN A 344 7.27 6.02 11.00
N ALA A 345 6.66 7.10 11.47
CA ALA A 345 7.38 8.17 12.18
C ALA A 345 6.46 8.99 13.09
N PHE A 346 7.07 9.73 14.02
CA PHE A 346 6.42 10.92 14.52
C PHE A 346 6.59 12.05 13.49
N ALA A 347 5.50 12.46 12.86
CA ALA A 347 5.45 13.54 11.89
C ALA A 347 5.32 14.89 12.63
N MET A 348 6.28 15.76 12.43
CA MET A 348 6.29 17.12 12.95
C MET A 348 5.52 18.02 11.99
N ASN A 349 4.49 18.71 12.46
CA ASN A 349 3.71 19.61 11.62
C ASN A 349 4.49 20.92 11.36
N LEU A 350 5.14 21.02 10.21
CA LEU A 350 5.95 22.18 9.79
C LEU A 350 5.13 23.46 9.58
N ARG A 351 3.80 23.38 9.58
CA ARG A 351 2.92 24.54 9.58
C ARG A 351 2.98 25.27 10.93
N ARG A 352 3.42 24.57 11.99
CA ARG A 352 3.63 25.14 13.32
C ARG A 352 5.03 25.79 13.38
N PRO A 353 5.15 27.07 13.80
CA PRO A 353 6.45 27.76 13.88
C PRO A 353 7.51 27.01 14.68
N LEU A 354 7.08 26.24 15.70
CA LEU A 354 7.94 25.47 16.57
C LEU A 354 8.84 24.47 15.81
N PHE A 355 8.36 23.88 14.70
CA PHE A 355 9.06 22.85 13.95
C PHE A 355 9.66 23.33 12.63
N GLN A 356 9.65 24.63 12.35
CA GLN A 356 10.25 25.18 11.12
C GLN A 356 11.77 25.16 11.13
N ASP A 357 12.40 25.31 12.31
CA ASP A 357 13.85 25.26 12.44
C ASP A 357 14.37 23.81 12.40
N ALA A 358 15.21 23.49 11.42
CA ALA A 358 15.78 22.15 11.25
C ALA A 358 16.59 21.69 12.48
N ARG A 359 17.22 22.62 13.23
CA ARG A 359 17.97 22.31 14.45
C ARG A 359 17.04 21.80 15.56
N VAL A 360 15.83 22.35 15.63
CA VAL A 360 14.78 21.86 16.54
C VAL A 360 14.37 20.45 16.16
N ARG A 361 14.10 20.20 14.88
CA ARG A 361 13.70 18.87 14.39
C ARG A 361 14.80 17.84 14.67
N ARG A 362 16.04 18.17 14.35
CA ARG A 362 17.18 17.29 14.65
C ARG A 362 17.33 17.04 16.16
N ALA A 363 17.14 18.04 17.01
CA ALA A 363 17.19 17.87 18.44
C ALA A 363 16.15 16.85 18.95
N LEU A 364 14.93 16.85 18.41
CA LEU A 364 13.90 15.87 18.77
C LEU A 364 14.29 14.45 18.33
N ILE A 365 14.92 14.30 17.16
CA ILE A 365 15.45 13.00 16.66
C ILE A 365 16.55 12.48 17.62
N GLU A 366 17.46 13.33 18.12
CA GLU A 366 18.53 12.93 19.05
C GLU A 366 17.99 12.37 20.38
N VAL A 367 16.77 12.75 20.76
CA VAL A 367 16.14 12.31 22.03
C VAL A 367 15.45 10.95 21.89
N PHE A 368 15.07 10.54 20.69
CA PHE A 368 14.31 9.32 20.46
C PHE A 368 15.19 8.06 20.61
N ASP A 369 15.00 7.31 21.68
CA ASP A 369 15.77 6.11 22.03
C ASP A 369 15.12 4.84 21.46
N PHE A 370 15.41 4.55 20.18
CA PHE A 370 14.89 3.36 19.50
C PHE A 370 15.41 2.07 20.12
N GLU A 371 16.70 1.99 20.46
CA GLU A 371 17.33 0.77 20.95
C GLU A 371 16.70 0.30 22.25
N TRP A 372 16.44 1.23 23.18
CA TRP A 372 15.73 0.91 24.40
C TRP A 372 14.28 0.45 24.13
N MET A 373 13.57 1.14 23.25
CA MET A 373 12.20 0.76 22.88
C MET A 373 12.17 -0.61 22.23
N ASN A 374 13.11 -0.88 21.30
CA ASN A 374 13.18 -2.17 20.62
C ASN A 374 13.46 -3.31 21.58
N ALA A 375 14.38 -3.13 22.53
CA ALA A 375 14.68 -4.12 23.54
C ALA A 375 13.52 -4.36 24.52
N ASN A 376 12.91 -3.29 25.04
CA ASN A 376 11.99 -3.37 26.17
C ASN A 376 10.50 -3.41 25.79
N LEU A 377 10.11 -2.79 24.65
CA LEU A 377 8.73 -2.76 24.20
C LEU A 377 8.46 -3.74 23.05
N PHE A 378 9.47 -4.03 22.24
CA PHE A 378 9.32 -4.80 20.99
C PHE A 378 10.13 -6.09 20.95
N TYR A 379 10.79 -6.47 22.04
CA TYR A 379 11.52 -7.75 22.18
C TYR A 379 12.58 -7.95 21.08
N GLY A 380 13.24 -6.88 20.64
CA GLY A 380 14.23 -6.92 19.57
C GLY A 380 13.66 -7.16 18.15
N SER A 381 12.35 -7.10 17.99
CA SER A 381 11.63 -7.60 16.81
C SER A 381 11.66 -6.67 15.60
N TYR A 382 12.10 -5.43 15.72
CA TYR A 382 12.03 -4.45 14.65
C TYR A 382 13.39 -3.92 14.22
N THR A 383 13.44 -3.40 13.01
CA THR A 383 14.57 -2.66 12.46
C THR A 383 14.25 -1.15 12.50
N ARG A 384 15.24 -0.32 12.87
CA ARG A 384 15.10 1.15 12.78
C ARG A 384 14.81 1.55 11.35
N THR A 385 13.78 2.36 11.13
CA THR A 385 13.51 2.97 9.83
C THR A 385 14.56 4.05 9.55
N THR A 386 15.26 3.97 8.42
CA THR A 386 16.36 4.86 8.03
C THR A 386 16.16 5.50 6.66
N SER A 387 15.02 5.24 6.02
CA SER A 387 14.66 5.72 4.69
C SER A 387 13.14 5.77 4.57
N TYR A 388 12.62 6.68 3.76
CA TYR A 388 11.20 6.67 3.38
C TYR A 388 10.83 5.42 2.57
N PHE A 389 11.82 4.77 1.95
CA PHE A 389 11.69 3.57 1.13
C PHE A 389 12.39 2.35 1.75
N SER A 390 12.48 2.31 3.08
CA SER A 390 13.15 1.21 3.81
C SER A 390 12.70 -0.16 3.33
N ASN A 391 13.62 -1.14 3.41
CA ASN A 391 13.45 -2.51 2.97
C ASN A 391 13.34 -2.70 1.45
N SER A 392 13.75 -1.73 0.65
CA SER A 392 13.74 -1.83 -0.82
C SER A 392 15.00 -1.25 -1.44
N GLU A 393 15.21 -1.53 -2.72
CA GLU A 393 16.32 -0.95 -3.51
C GLU A 393 16.17 0.56 -3.73
N LEU A 394 15.00 1.12 -3.46
CA LEU A 394 14.69 2.55 -3.58
C LEU A 394 15.27 3.38 -2.43
N ALA A 395 15.64 2.74 -1.33
CA ALA A 395 16.21 3.40 -0.16
C ALA A 395 17.60 3.98 -0.47
N SER A 396 17.84 5.23 -0.09
CA SER A 396 19.17 5.83 -0.12
C SER A 396 20.06 5.27 0.99
N SER A 397 21.35 5.14 0.73
CA SER A 397 22.33 4.65 1.70
C SER A 397 23.71 5.25 1.43
N GLY A 398 24.62 5.20 2.41
CA GLY A 398 25.98 5.72 2.26
C GLY A 398 26.01 7.20 1.85
N VAL A 399 26.99 7.56 1.04
CA VAL A 399 27.08 8.85 0.33
C VAL A 399 26.46 8.71 -1.07
N PRO A 400 25.97 9.79 -1.71
CA PRO A 400 25.42 9.69 -3.06
C PRO A 400 26.52 9.37 -4.08
N GLU A 401 26.25 8.40 -4.95
CA GLU A 401 27.15 7.94 -6.00
C GLU A 401 26.46 7.87 -7.36
N GLY A 402 27.26 7.81 -8.44
CA GLY A 402 26.76 7.61 -9.81
C GLY A 402 25.63 8.58 -10.18
N ARG A 403 24.56 8.02 -10.75
CA ARG A 403 23.41 8.79 -11.26
C ARG A 403 22.66 9.57 -10.15
N GLU A 404 22.53 9.01 -8.95
CA GLU A 404 21.96 9.71 -7.79
C GLU A 404 22.72 11.00 -7.50
N LYS A 405 24.07 10.93 -7.46
CA LYS A 405 24.93 12.09 -7.23
C LYS A 405 24.80 13.15 -8.32
N GLU A 406 24.78 12.74 -9.59
CA GLU A 406 24.59 13.65 -10.73
C GLU A 406 23.28 14.44 -10.62
N ILE A 407 22.19 13.79 -10.19
CA ILE A 407 20.91 14.45 -9.97
C ILE A 407 21.03 15.50 -8.86
N LEU A 408 21.61 15.13 -7.73
CA LEU A 408 21.75 16.00 -6.55
C LEU A 408 22.71 17.18 -6.76
N GLU A 409 23.75 17.03 -7.60
CA GLU A 409 24.72 18.10 -7.89
C GLU A 409 24.05 19.37 -8.46
N LYS A 410 22.92 19.23 -9.15
CA LYS A 410 22.14 20.38 -9.66
C LYS A 410 21.62 21.29 -8.53
N TYR A 411 21.46 20.73 -7.34
CA TYR A 411 20.91 21.40 -6.17
C TYR A 411 21.94 21.69 -5.08
N ARG A 412 23.26 21.52 -5.36
CA ARG A 412 24.34 21.65 -4.36
C ARG A 412 24.26 22.95 -3.55
N GLY A 413 23.95 24.08 -4.19
CA GLY A 413 23.80 25.37 -3.53
C GLY A 413 22.59 25.53 -2.62
N GLN A 414 21.63 24.58 -2.68
CA GLN A 414 20.37 24.58 -1.93
C GLN A 414 20.31 23.46 -0.88
N LEU A 415 21.28 22.54 -0.91
CA LEU A 415 21.35 21.38 -0.03
C LEU A 415 22.53 21.49 0.94
N PRO A 416 22.45 20.85 2.13
CA PRO A 416 23.57 20.80 3.04
C PRO A 416 24.79 20.12 2.40
N GLU A 417 25.99 20.73 2.49
CA GLU A 417 27.23 20.16 1.91
C GLU A 417 27.54 18.77 2.45
N LYS A 418 27.21 18.50 3.70
CA LYS A 418 27.35 17.18 4.33
C LYS A 418 26.57 16.07 3.64
N LEU A 419 25.46 16.37 2.95
CA LEU A 419 24.68 15.41 2.17
C LEU A 419 25.55 14.72 1.10
N PHE A 420 26.54 15.41 0.56
CA PHE A 420 27.42 14.91 -0.51
C PHE A 420 28.64 14.15 0.01
N SER A 421 29.02 14.35 1.27
CA SER A 421 30.27 13.85 1.85
C SER A 421 30.07 12.89 3.04
N GLU A 422 28.93 12.90 3.68
CA GLU A 422 28.64 12.08 4.86
C GLU A 422 27.37 11.24 4.63
N PRO A 423 27.32 9.99 5.12
CA PRO A 423 26.05 9.24 5.13
C PRO A 423 25.09 9.85 6.15
N TYR A 424 23.81 9.96 5.81
CA TYR A 424 22.80 10.32 6.81
C TYR A 424 22.74 9.23 7.90
N ARG A 425 22.79 9.64 9.16
CA ARG A 425 22.75 8.72 10.31
C ARG A 425 21.78 9.21 11.37
N LEU A 426 20.93 8.30 11.81
CA LEU A 426 20.13 8.45 13.01
C LEU A 426 21.00 8.18 14.25
N PRO A 427 20.67 8.80 15.41
CA PRO A 427 21.32 8.47 16.67
C PRO A 427 21.13 7.00 17.01
N VAL A 428 22.17 6.39 17.53
CA VAL A 428 22.16 5.03 18.10
C VAL A 428 22.52 5.16 19.56
N THR A 429 21.74 4.51 20.44
CA THR A 429 21.98 4.49 21.89
C THR A 429 22.49 3.11 22.32
N ASP A 430 22.89 3.00 23.57
CA ASP A 430 23.30 1.71 24.19
C ASP A 430 22.10 0.86 24.65
N GLY A 431 20.86 1.34 24.45
CA GLY A 431 19.62 0.67 24.85
C GLY A 431 19.35 0.67 26.35
N SER A 432 20.15 1.38 27.15
CA SER A 432 19.95 1.48 28.62
C SER A 432 18.77 2.36 29.04
N GLY A 433 18.21 3.14 28.12
CA GLY A 433 17.19 4.18 28.41
C GLY A 433 17.81 5.46 28.99
N ASN A 434 19.11 5.53 29.11
CA ASN A 434 19.84 6.69 29.63
C ASN A 434 20.59 7.44 28.53
N ASN A 435 19.86 7.96 27.57
CA ASN A 435 20.40 8.67 26.40
C ASN A 435 21.04 10.03 26.74
N ARG A 436 22.08 10.04 27.58
CA ARG A 436 22.75 11.28 28.03
C ARG A 436 23.38 12.06 26.90
N GLU A 437 24.05 11.36 25.97
CA GLU A 437 24.72 12.00 24.85
C GLU A 437 23.75 12.60 23.85
N GLY A 438 22.68 11.90 23.52
CA GLY A 438 21.60 12.44 22.67
C GLY A 438 20.95 13.68 23.30
N LEU A 439 20.65 13.62 24.62
CA LEU A 439 20.11 14.77 25.35
C LEU A 439 21.07 15.98 25.33
N ARG A 440 22.40 15.76 25.46
CA ARG A 440 23.39 16.82 25.37
C ARG A 440 23.44 17.45 23.98
N ARG A 441 23.51 16.61 22.92
CA ARG A 441 23.47 17.10 21.52
C ARG A 441 22.18 17.85 21.23
N ALA A 442 21.05 17.35 21.72
CA ALA A 442 19.75 18.03 21.58
C ALA A 442 19.77 19.42 22.21
N LEU A 443 20.27 19.55 23.47
CA LEU A 443 20.40 20.86 24.13
C LEU A 443 21.29 21.83 23.38
N ASP A 444 22.41 21.37 22.81
CA ASP A 444 23.31 22.21 22.03
C ASP A 444 22.64 22.72 20.75
N LEU A 445 21.89 21.88 20.04
CA LEU A 445 21.09 22.28 18.88
C LEU A 445 19.98 23.26 19.24
N LEU A 446 19.28 23.03 20.35
CA LEU A 446 18.22 23.92 20.84
C LEU A 446 18.77 25.30 21.25
N ARG A 447 19.94 25.34 21.89
CA ARG A 447 20.63 26.63 22.18
C ARG A 447 20.97 27.40 20.91
N GLN A 448 21.48 26.72 19.89
CA GLN A 448 21.77 27.33 18.58
C GLN A 448 20.47 27.84 17.92
N ALA A 449 19.33 27.18 18.17
CA ALA A 449 18.01 27.59 17.70
C ALA A 449 17.35 28.68 18.58
N GLY A 450 18.06 29.19 19.63
CA GLY A 450 17.56 30.26 20.48
C GLY A 450 16.76 29.83 21.72
N TRP A 451 16.78 28.53 22.05
CA TRP A 451 16.12 27.98 23.22
C TRP A 451 17.09 27.79 24.38
N THR A 452 16.69 28.17 25.58
CA THR A 452 17.52 28.06 26.79
C THR A 452 16.73 27.51 27.97
N VAL A 453 17.38 26.76 28.85
CA VAL A 453 16.74 26.26 30.06
C VAL A 453 16.80 27.35 31.15
N ARG A 454 15.63 27.76 31.63
CA ARG A 454 15.44 28.68 32.77
C ARG A 454 14.44 28.05 33.74
N ASP A 455 14.75 27.97 34.99
CA ASP A 455 13.88 27.39 36.04
C ASP A 455 13.33 26.00 35.66
N ARG A 456 14.19 25.13 35.11
CA ARG A 456 13.88 23.77 34.60
C ARG A 456 12.92 23.74 33.42
N ARG A 457 12.62 24.86 32.79
CA ARG A 457 11.81 24.95 31.56
C ARG A 457 12.65 25.39 30.38
N LEU A 458 12.42 24.79 29.26
CA LEU A 458 13.03 25.21 27.99
C LEU A 458 12.20 26.38 27.44
N VAL A 459 12.82 27.55 27.29
CA VAL A 459 12.14 28.78 26.88
C VAL A 459 12.90 29.47 25.75
N ASN A 460 12.19 30.19 24.88
CA ASN A 460 12.76 31.05 23.86
C ASN A 460 13.18 32.43 24.43
N ALA A 461 13.65 33.32 23.58
CA ALA A 461 14.07 34.68 23.97
C ALA A 461 12.92 35.52 24.58
N ARG A 462 11.65 35.19 24.25
CA ARG A 462 10.45 35.87 24.78
C ARG A 462 9.97 35.27 26.12
N GLY A 463 10.61 34.19 26.60
CA GLY A 463 10.19 33.49 27.81
C GLY A 463 9.05 32.49 27.58
N GLU A 464 8.67 32.23 26.34
CA GLU A 464 7.64 31.25 25.99
C GLU A 464 8.20 29.82 26.10
N GLY A 465 7.45 28.92 26.76
CA GLY A 465 7.84 27.52 26.97
C GLY A 465 7.78 26.68 25.67
N PHE A 466 8.63 25.66 25.58
CA PHE A 466 8.59 24.69 24.49
C PHE A 466 7.52 23.65 24.78
N ALA A 467 6.29 23.93 24.38
CA ALA A 467 5.13 23.11 24.61
C ALA A 467 4.46 22.67 23.28
N PHE A 468 4.04 21.42 23.19
CA PHE A 468 3.33 20.88 22.02
C PHE A 468 2.52 19.63 22.37
N GLU A 469 1.58 19.28 21.50
CA GLU A 469 0.74 18.10 21.62
C GLU A 469 1.20 16.99 20.66
N ILE A 470 1.25 15.75 21.17
CA ILE A 470 1.36 14.53 20.34
C ILE A 470 -0.03 13.92 20.26
N LEU A 471 -0.64 14.00 19.09
CA LEU A 471 -1.98 13.48 18.81
C LEU A 471 -1.91 12.01 18.38
N LEU A 472 -2.73 11.15 19.01
CA LEU A 472 -2.81 9.72 18.73
C LEU A 472 -4.26 9.27 18.48
N ASN A 473 -4.44 8.33 17.55
CA ASN A 473 -5.74 7.76 17.17
C ASN A 473 -6.16 6.54 18.02
N GLY A 474 -5.54 6.32 19.17
CA GLY A 474 -5.84 5.20 20.06
C GLY A 474 -4.69 4.85 20.98
N PRO A 475 -4.90 3.98 21.98
CA PRO A 475 -3.96 3.74 23.07
C PRO A 475 -2.74 2.91 22.66
N THR A 476 -2.76 2.27 21.48
CA THR A 476 -1.70 1.35 21.05
C THR A 476 -0.31 2.02 21.04
N TYR A 477 -0.25 3.28 20.64
CA TYR A 477 1.01 4.02 20.52
C TYR A 477 1.37 4.83 21.77
N GLU A 478 0.52 4.89 22.79
CA GLU A 478 0.84 5.61 24.04
C GLU A 478 2.10 5.04 24.71
N ARG A 479 2.24 3.71 24.71
CA ARG A 479 3.42 3.03 25.27
C ARG A 479 4.74 3.42 24.59
N VAL A 480 4.67 3.97 23.38
CA VAL A 480 5.82 4.48 22.62
C VAL A 480 6.01 5.97 22.85
N ALA A 481 4.92 6.74 22.81
CA ALA A 481 4.95 8.18 22.98
C ALA A 481 5.34 8.59 24.41
N LEU A 482 4.88 7.87 25.44
CA LEU A 482 5.14 8.24 26.84
C LEU A 482 6.63 8.19 27.23
N PRO A 483 7.43 7.16 26.91
CA PRO A 483 8.87 7.18 27.16
C PRO A 483 9.60 8.30 26.39
N PHE A 484 9.17 8.60 25.18
CA PHE A 484 9.70 9.73 24.42
C PHE A 484 9.39 11.07 25.11
N VAL A 485 8.14 11.28 25.54
CA VAL A 485 7.73 12.45 26.32
C VAL A 485 8.58 12.60 27.59
N GLN A 486 8.80 11.52 28.35
CA GLN A 486 9.65 11.55 29.53
C GLN A 486 11.09 12.01 29.21
N SER A 487 11.64 11.57 28.08
CA SER A 487 12.97 11.99 27.65
C SER A 487 13.00 13.48 27.26
N LEU A 488 11.96 13.99 26.59
CA LEU A 488 11.83 15.41 26.23
C LEU A 488 11.66 16.29 27.48
N GLN A 489 10.90 15.85 28.49
CA GLN A 489 10.73 16.55 29.75
C GLN A 489 12.07 16.75 30.51
N ARG A 490 13.02 15.82 30.36
CA ARG A 490 14.38 15.97 30.92
C ARG A 490 15.14 17.18 30.34
N LEU A 491 14.75 17.66 29.16
CA LEU A 491 15.28 18.89 28.54
C LEU A 491 14.50 20.15 28.95
N GLY A 492 13.45 20.01 29.76
CA GLY A 492 12.58 21.11 30.17
C GLY A 492 11.49 21.45 29.13
N MET A 493 11.22 20.56 28.18
CA MET A 493 10.08 20.67 27.27
C MET A 493 8.77 20.24 27.98
N GLU A 494 7.63 20.68 27.46
CA GLU A 494 6.29 20.40 27.98
C GLU A 494 5.41 19.70 26.93
N PRO A 495 5.83 18.51 26.41
CA PRO A 495 5.00 17.75 25.48
C PRO A 495 3.83 17.09 26.20
N ARG A 496 2.68 16.98 25.51
CA ARG A 496 1.47 16.32 26.03
C ARG A 496 0.98 15.27 25.03
N VAL A 497 0.71 14.06 25.48
CA VAL A 497 0.04 13.04 24.68
C VAL A 497 -1.46 13.24 24.77
N ARG A 498 -2.13 13.25 23.63
CA ARG A 498 -3.58 13.30 23.53
C ARG A 498 -4.10 12.19 22.64
N THR A 499 -4.71 11.20 23.25
CA THR A 499 -5.38 10.10 22.57
C THR A 499 -6.86 10.42 22.41
N ILE A 500 -7.38 10.32 21.21
CA ILE A 500 -8.77 10.57 20.86
C ILE A 500 -9.33 9.43 20.01
N ASP A 501 -10.65 9.40 19.84
CA ASP A 501 -11.29 8.42 18.97
C ASP A 501 -10.95 8.64 17.47
N PRO A 502 -11.02 7.57 16.64
CA PRO A 502 -10.62 7.64 15.25
C PRO A 502 -11.37 8.70 14.42
N ALA A 503 -12.65 8.96 14.71
CA ALA A 503 -13.43 9.93 13.94
C ALA A 503 -12.97 11.36 14.22
N GLN A 504 -12.78 11.72 15.49
CA GLN A 504 -12.21 13.01 15.86
C GLN A 504 -10.76 13.16 15.38
N TYR A 505 -9.97 12.07 15.43
CA TYR A 505 -8.61 12.06 14.91
C TYR A 505 -8.60 12.44 13.44
N GLN A 506 -9.46 11.81 12.60
CA GLN A 506 -9.53 12.11 11.18
C GLN A 506 -9.88 13.57 10.90
N VAL A 507 -10.86 14.13 11.60
CA VAL A 507 -11.24 15.55 11.46
C VAL A 507 -10.05 16.48 11.75
N ARG A 508 -9.27 16.19 12.80
CA ARG A 508 -8.09 16.99 13.15
C ARG A 508 -6.95 16.81 12.15
N MET A 509 -6.76 15.58 11.63
CA MET A 509 -5.78 15.32 10.56
C MET A 509 -6.14 16.09 9.29
N ASP A 510 -7.39 16.04 8.86
CA ASP A 510 -7.88 16.73 7.65
C ASP A 510 -7.71 18.25 7.73
N SER A 511 -7.86 18.82 8.93
CA SER A 511 -7.67 20.27 9.19
C SER A 511 -6.25 20.65 9.58
N PHE A 512 -5.31 19.69 9.67
CA PHE A 512 -3.94 19.85 10.17
C PHE A 512 -3.87 20.46 11.59
N ASP A 513 -4.90 20.21 12.42
CA ASP A 513 -4.97 20.70 13.80
C ASP A 513 -4.25 19.76 14.78
N TYR A 514 -2.96 19.67 14.65
CA TYR A 514 -2.04 18.96 15.53
C TYR A 514 -0.66 19.61 15.49
N ASP A 515 0.16 19.33 16.48
CA ASP A 515 1.55 19.76 16.50
C ASP A 515 2.45 18.60 16.02
N MET A 516 2.26 17.42 16.56
CA MET A 516 2.94 16.18 16.18
C MET A 516 1.94 15.03 16.17
N THR A 517 2.09 14.08 15.27
CA THR A 517 1.29 12.84 15.25
C THR A 517 2.16 11.65 14.87
N MET A 518 1.69 10.43 15.17
CA MET A 518 2.33 9.21 14.71
C MET A 518 1.56 8.63 13.53
N ASP A 519 2.22 8.48 12.38
CA ASP A 519 1.59 7.98 11.18
C ASP A 519 2.60 7.25 10.29
N VAL A 520 2.10 6.68 9.19
CA VAL A 520 2.89 5.96 8.18
C VAL A 520 2.69 6.62 6.83
N LEU A 521 3.77 7.07 6.20
CA LEU A 521 3.77 7.38 4.76
C LEU A 521 4.06 6.09 4.00
N PRO A 522 3.05 5.48 3.38
CA PRO A 522 3.24 4.23 2.64
C PRO A 522 4.03 4.49 1.37
N GLN A 523 4.76 3.47 0.91
CA GLN A 523 5.49 3.53 -0.34
C GLN A 523 5.26 2.28 -1.17
N SER A 524 5.27 2.45 -2.48
CA SER A 524 5.12 1.37 -3.46
C SER A 524 6.47 0.90 -4.00
N LEU A 525 6.46 -0.22 -4.72
CA LEU A 525 7.63 -0.71 -5.47
C LEU A 525 7.97 0.20 -6.67
N SER A 526 7.02 1.01 -7.11
CA SER A 526 7.18 1.97 -8.21
C SER A 526 6.51 3.28 -7.83
N PRO A 527 7.19 4.14 -7.02
CA PRO A 527 6.65 5.43 -6.63
C PRO A 527 6.37 6.29 -7.86
N GLY A 528 5.19 6.89 -7.88
CA GLY A 528 4.63 7.65 -9.00
C GLY A 528 3.89 8.91 -8.54
N ASN A 529 2.68 9.13 -9.07
CA ASN A 529 1.89 10.34 -8.83
C ASN A 529 1.54 10.60 -7.37
N GLU A 530 1.45 9.55 -6.53
CA GLU A 530 1.18 9.67 -5.10
C GLU A 530 2.27 10.45 -4.35
N GLN A 531 3.47 10.56 -4.91
CA GLN A 531 4.54 11.35 -4.29
C GLN A 531 4.20 12.85 -4.24
N ARG A 532 3.36 13.34 -5.17
CA ARG A 532 2.83 14.70 -5.11
C ARG A 532 1.98 14.90 -3.86
N ASP A 533 1.11 13.93 -3.56
CA ASP A 533 0.19 14.00 -2.42
C ASP A 533 0.94 14.05 -1.08
N PHE A 534 2.14 13.43 -1.01
CA PHE A 534 2.95 13.39 0.20
C PHE A 534 3.87 14.59 0.39
N PHE A 535 4.39 15.21 -0.68
CA PHE A 535 5.58 16.05 -0.56
C PHE A 535 5.51 17.43 -1.23
N THR A 536 4.42 17.79 -1.94
CA THR A 536 4.36 19.08 -2.64
C THR A 536 3.81 20.22 -1.78
N CYS A 537 4.19 21.45 -2.14
CA CYS A 537 3.70 22.68 -1.50
C CYS A 537 2.20 22.88 -1.69
N ALA A 538 1.66 22.49 -2.84
CA ALA A 538 0.22 22.55 -3.11
C ALA A 538 -0.55 21.69 -2.10
N GLU A 539 -0.10 20.49 -1.86
CA GLU A 539 -0.72 19.56 -0.89
C GLU A 539 -0.45 19.98 0.56
N ALA A 540 0.66 20.67 0.85
CA ALA A 540 0.94 21.17 2.20
C ALA A 540 -0.13 22.12 2.74
N GLN A 541 -0.92 22.77 1.89
CA GLN A 541 -1.97 23.73 2.28
C GLN A 541 -3.40 23.20 2.03
N LYS A 542 -3.52 22.04 1.39
CA LYS A 542 -4.81 21.48 1.02
C LYS A 542 -5.37 20.57 2.11
N GLN A 543 -6.48 20.97 2.71
CA GLN A 543 -7.16 20.18 3.74
C GLN A 543 -7.47 18.75 3.26
N GLY A 544 -7.24 17.78 4.12
CA GLY A 544 -7.44 16.36 3.82
C GLY A 544 -6.36 15.75 2.94
N SER A 545 -5.27 16.47 2.61
CA SER A 545 -4.15 15.92 1.89
C SER A 545 -3.30 14.97 2.74
N GLN A 546 -2.50 14.15 2.09
CA GLN A 546 -1.60 13.21 2.76
C GLN A 546 -0.22 13.82 3.09
N ASN A 547 0.00 15.10 2.81
CA ASN A 547 1.20 15.80 3.25
C ASN A 547 1.12 16.14 4.75
N ILE A 548 1.13 15.10 5.57
CA ILE A 548 0.93 15.20 7.03
C ILE A 548 1.96 16.08 7.73
N ALA A 549 3.20 16.10 7.27
CA ALA A 549 4.24 16.96 7.84
C ALA A 549 4.17 18.43 7.36
N GLY A 550 3.46 18.73 6.29
CA GLY A 550 3.44 20.06 5.68
C GLY A 550 4.74 20.40 4.94
N ILE A 551 5.32 19.41 4.29
CA ILE A 551 6.55 19.58 3.50
C ILE A 551 6.27 20.51 2.33
N CYS A 552 7.08 21.54 2.19
CA CYS A 552 7.07 22.48 1.08
C CYS A 552 8.50 22.92 0.82
N ASN A 553 9.16 22.28 -0.15
CA ASN A 553 10.56 22.52 -0.49
C ASN A 553 10.74 22.41 -2.01
N PRO A 554 11.22 23.46 -2.70
CA PRO A 554 11.35 23.45 -4.15
C PRO A 554 12.20 22.31 -4.71
N VAL A 555 13.28 21.93 -4.02
CA VAL A 555 14.13 20.80 -4.45
C VAL A 555 13.36 19.49 -4.35
N VAL A 556 12.56 19.30 -3.29
CA VAL A 556 11.72 18.12 -3.13
C VAL A 556 10.67 18.05 -4.24
N GLU A 557 10.02 19.17 -4.60
CA GLU A 557 9.04 19.23 -5.69
C GLU A 557 9.64 18.83 -7.03
N GLU A 558 10.81 19.38 -7.37
CA GLU A 558 11.50 19.01 -8.61
C GLU A 558 11.90 17.53 -8.62
N LEU A 559 12.36 16.99 -7.49
CA LEU A 559 12.72 15.57 -7.38
C LEU A 559 11.48 14.66 -7.47
N VAL A 560 10.35 15.07 -6.93
CA VAL A 560 9.06 14.36 -7.09
C VAL A 560 8.71 14.25 -8.58
N GLU A 561 8.78 15.34 -9.35
CA GLU A 561 8.51 15.31 -10.79
C GLU A 561 9.52 14.45 -11.56
N LEU A 562 10.79 14.44 -11.14
CA LEU A 562 11.78 13.54 -11.72
C LEU A 562 11.46 12.07 -11.45
N VAL A 563 11.00 11.72 -10.23
CA VAL A 563 10.58 10.35 -9.89
C VAL A 563 9.40 9.92 -10.77
N ILE A 564 8.36 10.74 -10.87
CA ILE A 564 7.14 10.44 -11.66
C ILE A 564 7.49 10.24 -13.16
N SER A 565 8.40 11.05 -13.68
CA SER A 565 8.81 11.00 -15.08
C SER A 565 9.96 10.03 -15.38
N ALA A 566 10.32 9.14 -14.46
CA ALA A 566 11.42 8.20 -14.65
C ALA A 566 11.17 7.28 -15.88
N PRO A 567 12.10 7.21 -16.84
CA PRO A 567 11.90 6.46 -18.07
C PRO A 567 12.01 4.94 -17.89
N ASP A 568 12.80 4.49 -16.92
CA ASP A 568 13.10 3.09 -16.66
C ASP A 568 13.40 2.85 -15.16
N ARG A 569 13.60 1.59 -14.80
CA ARG A 569 13.85 1.19 -13.40
C ARG A 569 15.13 1.79 -12.82
N ALA A 570 16.20 1.87 -13.59
CA ALA A 570 17.48 2.40 -13.11
C ALA A 570 17.35 3.90 -12.77
N GLU A 571 16.72 4.67 -13.65
CA GLU A 571 16.41 6.09 -13.40
C GLU A 571 15.44 6.26 -12.23
N LEU A 572 14.38 5.42 -12.12
CA LEU A 572 13.49 5.48 -10.96
C LEU A 572 14.26 5.27 -9.66
N VAL A 573 15.08 4.24 -9.57
CA VAL A 573 15.90 3.96 -8.38
C VAL A 573 16.79 5.15 -8.04
N ALA A 574 17.52 5.69 -9.01
CA ALA A 574 18.42 6.81 -8.79
C ALA A 574 17.70 8.09 -8.34
N ARG A 575 16.57 8.41 -8.98
CA ARG A 575 15.76 9.59 -8.67
C ARG A 575 15.07 9.46 -7.32
N THR A 576 14.54 8.27 -7.00
CA THR A 576 13.92 7.99 -5.70
C THR A 576 14.94 8.06 -4.57
N ARG A 577 16.16 7.53 -4.76
CA ARG A 577 17.25 7.68 -3.78
C ARG A 577 17.64 9.14 -3.56
N ALA A 578 17.68 9.94 -4.62
CA ALA A 578 17.93 11.38 -4.50
C ALA A 578 16.83 12.09 -3.68
N LEU A 579 15.55 11.79 -3.96
CA LEU A 579 14.41 12.31 -3.19
C LEU A 579 14.49 11.87 -1.73
N ASP A 580 14.64 10.58 -1.47
CA ASP A 580 14.76 9.99 -0.12
C ASP A 580 15.87 10.67 0.69
N ARG A 581 17.05 10.83 0.09
CA ARG A 581 18.19 11.48 0.74
C ARG A 581 17.89 12.92 1.13
N VAL A 582 17.27 13.69 0.24
CA VAL A 582 16.90 15.09 0.55
C VAL A 582 15.88 15.13 1.69
N LEU A 583 14.84 14.27 1.64
CA LEU A 583 13.83 14.18 2.70
C LEU A 583 14.45 13.84 4.05
N LEU A 584 15.40 12.89 4.10
CA LEU A 584 16.12 12.49 5.32
C LEU A 584 16.96 13.64 5.89
N TRP A 585 17.77 14.31 5.05
CA TRP A 585 18.65 15.40 5.50
C TRP A 585 17.90 16.66 5.94
N GLN A 586 16.61 16.75 5.66
CA GLN A 586 15.75 17.83 6.17
C GLN A 586 15.12 17.52 7.54
N ASP A 587 15.26 16.28 8.04
CA ASP A 587 14.75 15.88 9.36
C ASP A 587 13.25 16.20 9.57
N TYR A 588 12.41 15.99 8.55
CA TYR A 588 10.98 16.32 8.63
C TYR A 588 10.20 15.44 9.60
N MET A 589 10.69 14.25 9.87
CA MET A 589 10.05 13.24 10.70
C MET A 589 11.04 12.59 11.65
N ILE A 590 10.55 12.04 12.76
CA ILE A 590 11.33 11.20 13.66
C ILE A 590 11.07 9.74 13.27
N PRO A 591 11.97 9.11 12.48
CA PRO A 591 11.74 7.75 11.99
C PRO A 591 11.63 6.75 13.14
N ASN A 592 10.67 5.82 13.04
CA ASN A 592 10.40 4.82 14.05
C ASN A 592 11.04 3.47 13.65
N TRP A 593 10.24 2.47 13.28
CA TRP A 593 10.69 1.11 12.98
C TRP A 593 9.84 0.45 11.90
N HIS A 594 10.34 -0.66 11.37
CA HIS A 594 9.62 -1.52 10.46
C HIS A 594 9.97 -3.00 10.69
N SER A 595 9.15 -3.90 10.13
CA SER A 595 9.45 -5.33 10.01
C SER A 595 9.94 -5.64 8.60
N ARG A 596 10.86 -6.62 8.49
CA ARG A 596 11.34 -7.17 7.22
C ARG A 596 10.78 -8.55 6.93
N THR A 597 9.89 -9.03 7.80
CA THR A 597 9.35 -10.38 7.74
C THR A 597 7.85 -10.38 7.93
N PHE A 598 7.16 -11.28 7.24
CA PHE A 598 5.85 -11.74 7.65
C PHE A 598 6.04 -12.73 8.80
N ARG A 599 5.55 -12.42 9.99
CA ARG A 599 5.49 -13.36 11.10
C ARG A 599 4.24 -14.19 10.95
N VAL A 600 4.39 -15.49 10.77
CA VAL A 600 3.28 -16.41 10.55
C VAL A 600 3.30 -17.54 11.56
N ALA A 601 2.13 -17.83 12.12
CA ALA A 601 1.90 -19.01 12.95
C ALA A 601 0.86 -19.88 12.26
N TYR A 602 1.13 -21.18 12.15
CA TYR A 602 0.21 -22.11 11.52
C TYR A 602 0.30 -23.51 12.10
N TRP A 603 -0.83 -24.20 12.12
CA TRP A 603 -0.90 -25.61 12.43
C TRP A 603 -0.20 -26.39 11.31
N ASP A 604 0.76 -27.27 11.66
CA ASP A 604 1.73 -27.91 10.74
C ASP A 604 1.09 -28.99 9.86
N LYS A 605 -0.01 -28.65 9.19
CA LYS A 605 -0.65 -29.49 8.19
C LYS A 605 -0.40 -29.02 6.75
N PHE A 606 0.35 -27.93 6.59
CA PHE A 606 0.57 -27.33 5.28
C PHE A 606 1.94 -27.67 4.68
N GLY A 607 1.93 -27.96 3.38
CA GLY A 607 3.08 -27.85 2.52
C GLY A 607 3.13 -26.46 1.90
N ARG A 608 4.31 -26.00 1.54
CA ARG A 608 4.52 -24.72 0.86
C ARG A 608 5.65 -24.82 -0.15
N PRO A 609 5.71 -23.94 -1.16
CA PRO A 609 6.83 -23.88 -2.09
C PRO A 609 8.15 -23.66 -1.34
N PRO A 610 9.27 -24.17 -1.87
CA PRO A 610 10.60 -24.04 -1.23
C PRO A 610 11.10 -22.59 -1.23
N ARG A 611 10.55 -21.73 -2.08
CA ARG A 611 10.88 -20.32 -2.21
C ARG A 611 9.63 -19.46 -2.07
N ASN A 612 9.69 -18.43 -1.24
CA ASN A 612 8.67 -17.38 -1.22
C ASN A 612 8.98 -16.33 -2.29
N PRO A 613 7.99 -15.69 -2.87
CA PRO A 613 8.23 -14.54 -3.73
C PRO A 613 8.74 -13.34 -2.91
N ARG A 614 9.37 -12.39 -3.60
CA ARG A 614 9.99 -11.21 -2.98
C ARG A 614 8.98 -10.27 -2.32
N TYR A 615 7.78 -10.16 -2.91
CA TYR A 615 6.82 -9.09 -2.58
C TYR A 615 5.49 -9.60 -2.04
N ALA A 616 5.35 -10.88 -1.73
CA ALA A 616 4.12 -11.44 -1.17
C ALA A 616 4.38 -12.65 -0.27
N LEU A 617 3.41 -12.95 0.58
CA LEU A 617 3.39 -14.20 1.35
C LEU A 617 2.96 -15.39 0.48
N ALA A 618 2.16 -15.14 -0.56
CA ALA A 618 1.62 -16.12 -1.51
C ALA A 618 0.97 -17.35 -0.84
N LEU A 619 0.12 -17.11 0.16
CA LEU A 619 -0.61 -18.18 0.86
C LEU A 619 -1.51 -19.00 -0.08
N ASP A 620 -1.94 -18.45 -1.20
CA ASP A 620 -2.69 -19.10 -2.26
C ASP A 620 -1.91 -20.23 -2.97
N SER A 621 -0.59 -20.26 -2.80
CA SER A 621 0.29 -21.33 -3.32
C SER A 621 0.57 -22.46 -2.32
N TRP A 622 0.09 -22.35 -1.08
CA TRP A 622 0.23 -23.40 -0.05
C TRP A 622 -0.80 -24.51 -0.28
N TRP A 623 -0.58 -25.70 0.30
CA TRP A 623 -1.49 -26.84 0.18
C TRP A 623 -1.59 -27.61 1.49
N VAL A 624 -2.59 -28.46 1.65
CA VAL A 624 -2.67 -29.41 2.76
C VAL A 624 -1.81 -30.63 2.47
N GLU A 625 -0.91 -30.97 3.39
CA GLU A 625 -0.04 -32.13 3.31
C GLU A 625 -0.71 -33.31 3.99
N GLY A 626 -1.28 -34.23 3.21
CA GLY A 626 -2.15 -35.30 3.69
C GLY A 626 -1.54 -36.18 4.80
N GLY A 627 -0.21 -36.38 4.79
CA GLY A 627 0.47 -37.16 5.83
C GLY A 627 0.54 -36.47 7.21
N ARG A 628 0.34 -35.14 7.27
CA ARG A 628 0.40 -34.35 8.52
C ARG A 628 -0.97 -34.00 9.08
N GLU A 629 -1.97 -33.91 8.23
CA GLU A 629 -3.32 -33.43 8.60
C GLU A 629 -3.93 -34.23 9.76
N GLY A 630 -3.84 -35.57 9.73
CA GLY A 630 -4.40 -36.44 10.76
C GLY A 630 -3.82 -36.19 12.15
N ALA A 631 -2.50 -36.04 12.25
CA ALA A 631 -1.81 -35.75 13.52
C ALA A 631 -2.17 -34.37 14.07
N VAL A 632 -2.28 -33.38 13.19
CA VAL A 632 -2.69 -32.02 13.56
C VAL A 632 -4.13 -31.99 14.04
N GLU A 633 -5.07 -32.64 13.36
CA GLU A 633 -6.47 -32.66 13.76
C GLU A 633 -6.69 -33.40 15.10
N GLN A 634 -5.92 -34.46 15.37
CA GLN A 634 -5.88 -35.06 16.70
C GLN A 634 -5.38 -34.07 17.76
N GLY A 635 -4.26 -33.39 17.49
CA GLY A 635 -3.68 -32.39 18.40
C GLY A 635 -4.63 -31.22 18.69
N LYS A 636 -5.40 -30.77 17.69
CA LYS A 636 -6.42 -29.72 17.86
C LYS A 636 -7.58 -30.16 18.78
N ARG A 637 -8.04 -31.42 18.65
CA ARG A 637 -9.08 -31.96 19.55
C ARG A 637 -8.64 -31.97 21.01
N GLU A 638 -7.37 -32.30 21.24
CA GLU A 638 -6.75 -32.29 22.58
C GLU A 638 -6.54 -30.86 23.12
N ALA A 639 -6.39 -29.87 22.26
CA ALA A 639 -6.19 -28.45 22.63
C ALA A 639 -7.49 -27.71 22.94
N ARG A 640 -8.66 -28.25 22.57
CA ARG A 640 -9.96 -27.62 22.86
C ARG A 640 -10.25 -27.72 24.37
N PRO A 641 -10.67 -26.61 25.00
CA PRO A 641 -11.17 -26.69 26.38
C PRO A 641 -12.35 -27.65 26.43
N GLN A 642 -12.37 -28.54 27.45
CA GLN A 642 -13.51 -29.42 27.74
C GLN A 642 -14.71 -28.60 28.21
#